data_3b1c70902948beff82708ac854995ab2
#
_entry.id   3b1c70902948beff82708ac854995ab2
#
_cell.length_a   1.000
_cell.length_b   1.000
_cell.length_c   1.000
_cell.angle_alpha   90.00
_cell.angle_beta   90.00
_cell.angle_gamma   90.00
#
_symmetry.space_group_name_H-M   'P 1'
#
loop_
_entity.id
_entity.type
_entity.pdbx_description
1 polymer ?
#
loop_
_entity_poly.entity_id
_entity_poly.type
_entity_poly.pdbx_seq_one_letter_code
_entity_poly.pdbx_strand_id
1 'polypeptide(L)'
;MMNSGLTLTGGIVDNVRFESTDHGKSVLAGLQHLREMQQLFDVILVAESREFPAHRVVLASCSDYFRAMFTDGLRECKESRVCLNGLTASSIAHLIDFAYNSTINLDSDNVLDVLSGATHVQILPVINACENYLKNHLTIENCVNTARVAELFSLRHLQQHVLNFICRNWATFSMCCEFHHITPQFLVSVLSSGYPVNCKEIDVFMSVLSWFSYFPAERLSHVENVLQCVIFENISSSELENILNTKEWIELSDSCPNLLESLPSLGRLLNGVTPATAFDDTIINVTNYNPLVNSNISVTRIELKETNFKPFKKHKLPGLINSRGFHSNIIVAGGFRKESGMTNNVMYLDNCTMSFRHLTKIPHLDQINFGMCVFQNQLYIVGGCFNDHMQEIAHPFGFRYSPTMDEWISIAPMHQERCRFLLCSTEDQIYAIGGDPFASDATLEDVAPCEVYSPKTNKWKYITSLPGNRSQLAGTSFGKTVLISGGIQEIEEKVFTDFYLYNPRTDIWERKADLLTPRADHSMFVWEEKVYVIGGWHLDALTNRRVMATSIDCYDFCTDSWEVVGSLNTVRTYGTYTLDQDCIYAIGGWCDGDHAQKCRTIDTFDLRFRKWAQGPEQNIALWEHGSCSLYLPKFVPTT
;
A
#
# COMPACT_ATOMS: atom_id res chain seq x y z
N MET A 1 30.20 56.36 53.29
CA MET A 1 29.37 57.32 52.54
C MET A 1 29.26 56.79 51.13
N MET A 2 28.25 56.34 50.76
CA MET A 2 27.10 56.57 49.91
C MET A 2 26.34 55.29 49.63
N ASN A 3 25.18 55.21 50.22
CA ASN A 3 24.11 54.34 49.83
C ASN A 3 23.62 54.73 48.44
N SER A 4 23.53 53.79 47.53
CA SER A 4 22.66 53.87 46.37
C SER A 4 21.62 52.77 46.47
N GLY A 5 20.44 53.17 46.91
CA GLY A 5 19.27 52.30 46.98
C GLY A 5 18.81 51.88 45.59
N LEU A 6 18.74 50.60 45.38
CA LEU A 6 17.97 50.01 44.32
C LEU A 6 16.49 49.98 44.72
N THR A 7 15.72 50.94 44.22
CA THR A 7 14.26 50.90 44.25
C THR A 7 13.75 49.99 43.13
N LEU A 8 13.31 48.81 43.46
CA LEU A 8 12.47 47.97 42.60
C LEU A 8 11.07 48.64 42.52
N THR A 9 10.83 49.39 41.46
CA THR A 9 9.49 49.83 41.07
C THR A 9 8.69 48.64 40.62
N GLY A 10 7.54 48.44 41.27
CA GLY A 10 6.65 47.31 41.00
C GLY A 10 6.15 47.26 39.56
N GLY A 11 6.51 46.21 38.89
CA GLY A 11 5.85 45.69 37.71
C GLY A 11 5.37 44.25 38.01
N ILE A 12 4.23 43.91 37.55
CA ILE A 12 3.66 42.57 37.62
C ILE A 12 4.73 41.56 37.22
N VAL A 13 5.19 40.72 38.17
CA VAL A 13 6.16 39.67 37.92
C VAL A 13 5.42 38.59 37.13
N ASP A 14 5.60 38.58 35.82
CA ASP A 14 5.25 37.41 35.00
C ASP A 14 6.00 36.20 35.56
N ASN A 15 5.26 35.16 35.91
CA ASN A 15 5.83 33.89 36.36
C ASN A 15 6.72 33.32 35.25
N VAL A 16 8.01 33.50 35.37
CA VAL A 16 8.97 32.90 34.44
C VAL A 16 9.22 31.46 34.89
N ARG A 17 8.70 30.49 34.15
CA ARG A 17 9.04 29.07 34.35
C ARG A 17 10.45 28.80 33.79
N PHE A 18 11.38 28.49 34.66
CA PHE A 18 12.72 28.00 34.27
C PHE A 18 12.69 26.49 34.18
N GLU A 19 13.09 25.91 33.03
CA GLU A 19 13.22 24.48 32.80
C GLU A 19 14.67 24.15 32.44
N SER A 20 15.31 23.32 33.25
CA SER A 20 16.69 22.88 33.01
C SER A 20 16.69 21.57 32.27
N THR A 21 17.19 21.55 31.05
CA THR A 21 17.29 20.35 30.18
C THR A 21 18.33 19.33 30.70
N ASP A 22 19.30 19.77 31.46
CA ASP A 22 20.43 18.93 31.92
C ASP A 22 20.31 18.47 33.38
N HIS A 23 19.29 18.93 34.11
CA HIS A 23 19.16 18.60 35.53
C HIS A 23 19.01 17.07 35.75
N GLY A 24 18.21 16.38 34.94
CA GLY A 24 18.05 14.93 35.02
C GLY A 24 19.35 14.16 34.82
N LYS A 25 20.19 14.58 33.88
CA LYS A 25 21.51 13.98 33.63
C LYS A 25 22.46 14.22 34.82
N SER A 26 22.44 15.42 35.38
CA SER A 26 23.26 15.75 36.55
C SER A 26 22.90 14.93 37.78
N VAL A 27 21.61 14.70 38.01
CA VAL A 27 21.13 13.85 39.13
C VAL A 27 21.57 12.40 38.93
N LEU A 28 21.41 11.83 37.73
CA LEU A 28 21.85 10.47 37.44
C LEU A 28 23.37 10.32 37.59
N ALA A 29 24.17 11.26 37.08
CA ALA A 29 25.60 11.27 37.26
C ALA A 29 26.01 11.33 38.73
N GLY A 30 25.30 12.09 39.56
CA GLY A 30 25.48 12.12 41.00
C GLY A 30 25.19 10.78 41.67
N LEU A 31 24.06 10.12 41.28
CA LEU A 31 23.69 8.80 41.80
C LEU A 31 24.71 7.71 41.37
N GLN A 32 25.21 7.78 40.13
CA GLN A 32 26.28 6.89 39.69
C GLN A 32 27.57 7.06 40.55
N HIS A 33 28.01 8.30 40.77
CA HIS A 33 29.15 8.58 41.62
C HIS A 33 28.99 8.03 43.03
N LEU A 34 27.81 8.21 43.65
CA LEU A 34 27.49 7.62 44.95
C LEU A 34 27.56 6.09 44.94
N ARG A 35 27.12 5.43 43.86
CA ARG A 35 27.24 3.99 43.72
C ARG A 35 28.70 3.53 43.61
N GLU A 36 29.50 4.22 42.80
CA GLU A 36 30.94 3.93 42.64
C GLU A 36 31.72 4.08 43.94
N MET A 37 31.38 5.09 44.72
CA MET A 37 31.93 5.34 46.05
C MET A 37 31.34 4.42 47.14
N GLN A 38 30.44 3.51 46.79
CA GLN A 38 29.71 2.62 47.69
C GLN A 38 28.99 3.37 48.82
N GLN A 39 28.37 4.48 48.48
CA GLN A 39 27.63 5.33 49.44
C GLN A 39 26.12 5.26 49.16
N LEU A 40 25.36 5.31 50.26
CA LEU A 40 23.87 5.40 50.25
C LEU A 40 23.17 4.27 49.52
N PHE A 41 23.84 3.21 49.09
CA PHE A 41 23.16 2.05 48.53
C PHE A 41 22.33 1.32 49.61
N ASP A 42 21.18 0.78 49.25
CA ASP A 42 20.24 0.15 50.16
C ASP A 42 19.85 -1.29 49.74
N VAL A 43 20.45 -1.76 48.64
CA VAL A 43 20.30 -3.16 48.17
C VAL A 43 21.59 -3.64 47.49
N ILE A 44 21.86 -4.93 47.62
CA ILE A 44 22.88 -5.63 46.86
C ILE A 44 22.20 -6.69 46.04
N LEU A 45 22.23 -6.56 44.71
CA LEU A 45 21.77 -7.61 43.81
C LEU A 45 22.88 -8.66 43.64
N VAL A 46 22.52 -9.94 43.65
CA VAL A 46 23.48 -11.04 43.47
C VAL A 46 23.06 -11.86 42.25
N ALA A 47 23.94 -11.97 41.27
CA ALA A 47 23.78 -12.81 40.09
C ALA A 47 25.08 -13.60 39.84
N GLU A 48 24.97 -14.91 39.65
CA GLU A 48 26.13 -15.83 39.46
C GLU A 48 27.29 -15.58 40.46
N SER A 49 26.97 -15.37 41.72
CA SER A 49 27.93 -15.09 42.80
C SER A 49 28.62 -13.72 42.72
N ARG A 50 28.29 -12.86 41.76
CA ARG A 50 28.74 -11.45 41.73
C ARG A 50 27.76 -10.55 42.44
N GLU A 51 28.27 -9.56 43.13
CA GLU A 51 27.49 -8.60 43.90
C GLU A 51 27.47 -7.25 43.21
N PHE A 52 26.28 -6.65 43.19
CA PHE A 52 26.06 -5.34 42.56
C PHE A 52 25.34 -4.42 43.56
N PRO A 53 26.03 -3.54 44.26
CA PRO A 53 25.42 -2.54 45.11
C PRO A 53 24.63 -1.56 44.26
N ALA A 54 23.40 -1.23 44.69
CA ALA A 54 22.51 -0.35 43.96
C ALA A 54 21.56 0.40 44.89
N HIS A 55 20.85 1.39 44.32
CA HIS A 55 19.80 2.13 45.02
C HIS A 55 18.45 1.62 44.54
N ARG A 56 17.60 1.14 45.45
CA ARG A 56 16.23 0.64 45.13
C ARG A 56 15.42 1.63 44.34
N VAL A 57 15.51 2.92 44.71
CA VAL A 57 14.77 3.98 44.03
C VAL A 57 15.17 4.13 42.55
N VAL A 58 16.45 3.94 42.20
CA VAL A 58 16.93 4.00 40.82
C VAL A 58 16.41 2.81 40.03
N LEU A 59 16.55 1.59 40.57
CA LEU A 59 16.07 0.37 39.93
C LEU A 59 14.57 0.36 39.76
N ALA A 60 13.80 0.75 40.78
CA ALA A 60 12.34 0.82 40.72
C ALA A 60 11.82 1.93 39.78
N SER A 61 12.64 2.96 39.50
CA SER A 61 12.27 4.02 38.57
C SER A 61 12.34 3.59 37.11
N CYS A 62 13.20 2.63 36.75
CA CYS A 62 13.44 2.22 35.38
C CYS A 62 12.91 0.81 35.05
N SER A 63 12.42 0.05 36.07
CA SER A 63 11.98 -1.34 35.94
C SER A 63 10.73 -1.60 36.74
N ASP A 64 9.67 -2.07 36.08
CA ASP A 64 8.43 -2.46 36.74
C ASP A 64 8.62 -3.70 37.61
N TYR A 65 9.50 -4.61 37.22
CA TYR A 65 9.89 -5.77 38.03
C TYR A 65 10.52 -5.35 39.36
N PHE A 66 11.53 -4.46 39.33
CA PHE A 66 12.14 -3.97 40.57
C PHE A 66 11.17 -3.07 41.37
N ARG A 67 10.29 -2.34 40.71
CA ARG A 67 9.26 -1.56 41.40
C ARG A 67 8.34 -2.47 42.21
N ALA A 68 7.79 -3.50 41.58
CA ALA A 68 6.95 -4.47 42.27
C ALA A 68 7.70 -5.18 43.42
N MET A 69 8.94 -5.60 43.15
CA MET A 69 9.78 -6.26 44.14
C MET A 69 10.01 -5.42 45.40
N PHE A 70 10.22 -4.09 45.25
CA PHE A 70 10.58 -3.23 46.38
C PHE A 70 9.42 -2.48 47.01
N THR A 71 8.24 -2.40 46.38
CA THR A 71 7.08 -1.64 46.89
C THR A 71 5.89 -2.51 47.32
N ASP A 72 5.71 -3.73 46.77
CA ASP A 72 4.49 -4.52 46.96
C ASP A 72 4.51 -5.40 48.22
N GLY A 73 5.42 -5.15 49.16
CA GLY A 73 5.48 -5.86 50.45
C GLY A 73 6.02 -7.29 50.33
N LEU A 74 6.70 -7.61 49.26
CA LEU A 74 7.40 -8.88 49.05
C LEU A 74 8.54 -9.03 50.06
N ARG A 75 9.04 -10.25 50.26
CA ARG A 75 10.12 -10.56 51.18
C ARG A 75 11.39 -9.77 50.86
N GLU A 76 11.70 -9.61 49.58
CA GLU A 76 12.85 -8.90 49.02
C GLU A 76 12.83 -7.39 49.35
N CYS A 77 11.66 -6.84 49.66
CA CYS A 77 11.52 -5.45 50.11
C CYS A 77 12.32 -5.17 51.41
N LYS A 78 12.50 -6.17 52.27
CA LYS A 78 13.19 -6.04 53.58
C LYS A 78 14.61 -6.60 53.55
N GLU A 79 14.99 -7.36 52.51
CA GLU A 79 16.30 -8.00 52.44
C GLU A 79 17.35 -7.03 51.87
N SER A 80 18.50 -6.94 52.53
CA SER A 80 19.64 -6.13 52.00
C SER A 80 20.33 -6.80 50.81
N ARG A 81 20.12 -8.10 50.61
CA ARG A 81 20.73 -8.90 49.53
C ARG A 81 19.62 -9.66 48.79
N VAL A 82 19.54 -9.45 47.51
CA VAL A 82 18.50 -10.07 46.62
C VAL A 82 19.19 -10.91 45.57
N CYS A 83 18.91 -12.20 45.55
CA CYS A 83 19.45 -13.14 44.55
C CYS A 83 18.57 -13.15 43.31
N LEU A 84 19.16 -12.85 42.15
CA LEU A 84 18.49 -12.87 40.84
C LEU A 84 18.82 -14.20 40.14
N ASN A 85 17.93 -15.17 40.28
CA ASN A 85 18.11 -16.48 39.70
C ASN A 85 17.78 -16.48 38.19
N GLY A 86 18.61 -17.15 37.38
CA GLY A 86 18.40 -17.29 35.94
C GLY A 86 18.88 -16.06 35.13
N LEU A 87 19.59 -15.14 35.76
CA LEU A 87 20.23 -13.98 35.12
C LEU A 87 21.75 -14.09 35.22
N THR A 88 22.43 -13.75 34.13
CA THR A 88 23.90 -13.70 34.11
C THR A 88 24.42 -12.47 34.81
N ALA A 89 25.60 -12.58 35.39
CA ALA A 89 26.27 -11.43 36.00
C ALA A 89 26.64 -10.35 34.96
N SER A 90 26.86 -10.75 33.70
CA SER A 90 27.12 -9.86 32.58
C SER A 90 25.90 -9.02 32.24
N SER A 91 24.73 -9.66 32.02
CA SER A 91 23.50 -8.92 31.69
C SER A 91 23.14 -7.93 32.81
N ILE A 92 23.19 -8.36 34.07
CA ILE A 92 22.89 -7.48 35.21
C ILE A 92 23.85 -6.30 35.29
N ALA A 93 25.14 -6.48 35.02
CA ALA A 93 26.09 -5.38 34.96
C ALA A 93 25.66 -4.31 33.93
N HIS A 94 25.36 -4.73 32.71
CA HIS A 94 24.90 -3.82 31.64
C HIS A 94 23.59 -3.11 32.00
N LEU A 95 22.62 -3.82 32.59
CA LEU A 95 21.32 -3.27 32.95
C LEU A 95 21.42 -2.27 34.11
N ILE A 96 22.25 -2.55 35.11
CA ILE A 96 22.50 -1.60 36.21
C ILE A 96 23.23 -0.36 35.65
N ASP A 97 24.26 -0.56 34.83
CA ASP A 97 24.98 0.58 34.23
C ASP A 97 24.01 1.43 33.38
N PHE A 98 23.12 0.82 32.63
CA PHE A 98 22.07 1.56 31.93
C PHE A 98 21.14 2.35 32.86
N ALA A 99 20.75 1.77 34.00
CA ALA A 99 19.88 2.43 34.95
C ALA A 99 20.49 3.73 35.53
N TYR A 100 21.82 3.83 35.58
CA TYR A 100 22.52 5.01 36.09
C TYR A 100 23.00 5.95 34.99
N ASN A 101 23.34 5.44 33.78
CA ASN A 101 23.96 6.22 32.70
C ASN A 101 23.03 6.51 31.54
N SER A 102 21.88 5.84 31.45
CA SER A 102 20.94 5.90 30.30
C SER A 102 21.64 5.51 28.97
N THR A 103 22.74 4.79 29.00
CA THR A 103 23.50 4.34 27.84
C THR A 103 23.78 2.84 27.93
N ILE A 104 23.73 2.15 26.80
CA ILE A 104 24.04 0.73 26.71
C ILE A 104 24.82 0.46 25.42
N ASN A 105 25.90 -0.34 25.55
CA ASN A 105 26.68 -0.79 24.42
C ASN A 105 26.23 -2.21 24.04
N LEU A 106 25.75 -2.37 22.82
CA LEU A 106 25.29 -3.65 22.28
C LEU A 106 26.21 -4.10 21.14
N ASP A 107 26.56 -5.38 21.16
CA ASP A 107 27.31 -6.07 20.12
C ASP A 107 26.74 -7.47 19.86
N SER A 108 27.33 -8.21 18.90
CA SER A 108 26.89 -9.55 18.54
C SER A 108 26.99 -10.55 19.71
N ASP A 109 27.90 -10.33 20.64
CA ASP A 109 28.23 -11.27 21.70
C ASP A 109 27.34 -11.07 22.93
N ASN A 110 26.89 -9.83 23.18
CA ASN A 110 26.14 -9.49 24.40
C ASN A 110 24.63 -9.26 24.17
N VAL A 111 24.17 -8.94 22.95
CA VAL A 111 22.79 -8.49 22.70
C VAL A 111 21.72 -9.48 23.17
N LEU A 112 21.95 -10.78 23.02
CA LEU A 112 20.99 -11.81 23.43
C LEU A 112 20.94 -11.98 24.95
N ASP A 113 22.08 -11.90 25.61
CA ASP A 113 22.20 -11.97 27.06
C ASP A 113 21.56 -10.74 27.71
N VAL A 114 21.86 -9.55 27.18
CA VAL A 114 21.25 -8.29 27.63
C VAL A 114 19.73 -8.30 27.37
N LEU A 115 19.26 -8.77 26.21
CA LEU A 115 17.84 -8.88 25.90
C LEU A 115 17.11 -9.81 26.88
N SER A 116 17.71 -10.96 27.17
CA SER A 116 17.17 -11.93 28.15
C SER A 116 17.03 -11.28 29.53
N GLY A 117 18.11 -10.62 29.99
CA GLY A 117 18.09 -9.90 31.26
C GLY A 117 17.07 -8.77 31.29
N ALA A 118 17.07 -7.92 30.26
CA ALA A 118 16.16 -6.78 30.15
C ALA A 118 14.68 -7.20 30.13
N THR A 119 14.37 -8.30 29.44
CA THR A 119 13.00 -8.86 29.40
C THR A 119 12.60 -9.40 30.76
N HIS A 120 13.49 -10.11 31.46
CA HIS A 120 13.24 -10.62 32.80
C HIS A 120 12.95 -9.50 33.80
N VAL A 121 13.79 -8.47 33.83
CA VAL A 121 13.62 -7.34 34.75
C VAL A 121 12.76 -6.21 34.18
N GLN A 122 12.16 -6.36 33.01
CA GLN A 122 11.22 -5.44 32.39
C GLN A 122 11.76 -4.00 32.22
N ILE A 123 12.95 -3.87 31.67
CA ILE A 123 13.53 -2.56 31.27
C ILE A 123 13.24 -2.30 29.81
N LEU A 124 12.06 -1.73 29.52
CA LEU A 124 11.55 -1.54 28.17
C LEU A 124 12.47 -0.76 27.21
N PRO A 125 13.15 0.34 27.63
CA PRO A 125 14.08 1.05 26.74
C PRO A 125 15.25 0.16 26.25
N VAL A 126 15.75 -0.75 27.09
CA VAL A 126 16.82 -1.67 26.72
C VAL A 126 16.30 -2.76 25.78
N ILE A 127 15.10 -3.29 26.02
CA ILE A 127 14.44 -4.25 25.11
C ILE A 127 14.31 -3.63 23.71
N ASN A 128 13.82 -2.37 23.63
CA ASN A 128 13.70 -1.65 22.36
C ASN A 128 15.07 -1.41 21.70
N ALA A 129 16.12 -1.12 22.48
CA ALA A 129 17.48 -0.95 21.95
C ALA A 129 18.01 -2.27 21.34
N CYS A 130 17.82 -3.40 22.04
CA CYS A 130 18.19 -4.72 21.54
C CYS A 130 17.39 -5.10 20.28
N GLU A 131 16.09 -4.80 20.27
CA GLU A 131 15.23 -5.02 19.11
C GLU A 131 15.72 -4.22 17.88
N ASN A 132 16.05 -2.94 18.05
CA ASN A 132 16.60 -2.10 17.00
C ASN A 132 17.98 -2.58 16.53
N TYR A 133 18.83 -3.02 17.45
CA TYR A 133 20.11 -3.62 17.08
C TYR A 133 19.90 -4.85 16.17
N LEU A 134 19.04 -5.78 16.57
CA LEU A 134 18.75 -6.99 15.80
C LEU A 134 18.12 -6.68 14.42
N LYS A 135 17.25 -5.68 14.33
CA LYS A 135 16.68 -5.20 13.05
C LYS A 135 17.77 -4.68 12.10
N ASN A 136 18.68 -3.84 12.62
CA ASN A 136 19.71 -3.19 11.81
C ASN A 136 20.82 -4.13 11.35
N HIS A 137 21.01 -5.27 12.04
CA HIS A 137 22.03 -6.27 11.71
C HIS A 137 21.43 -7.56 11.12
N LEU A 138 20.20 -7.47 10.57
CA LEU A 138 19.52 -8.60 9.96
C LEU A 138 20.16 -8.96 8.61
N THR A 139 20.54 -10.23 8.45
CA THR A 139 21.12 -10.81 7.23
C THR A 139 20.40 -12.10 6.84
N ILE A 140 20.67 -12.63 5.67
CA ILE A 140 20.08 -13.91 5.23
C ILE A 140 20.53 -15.05 6.16
N GLU A 141 21.77 -15.04 6.60
CA GLU A 141 22.36 -16.10 7.43
C GLU A 141 21.81 -16.10 8.87
N ASN A 142 21.38 -14.95 9.39
CA ASN A 142 20.91 -14.84 10.77
C ASN A 142 19.38 -14.71 10.91
N CYS A 143 18.64 -14.52 9.81
CA CYS A 143 17.22 -14.18 9.85
C CYS A 143 16.35 -15.26 10.54
N VAL A 144 16.65 -16.55 10.35
CA VAL A 144 15.92 -17.66 11.00
C VAL A 144 16.16 -17.65 12.51
N ASN A 145 17.40 -17.43 12.94
CA ASN A 145 17.74 -17.37 14.36
C ASN A 145 17.11 -16.11 15.00
N THR A 146 17.17 -14.97 14.31
CA THR A 146 16.51 -13.73 14.78
C THR A 146 14.98 -13.90 14.89
N ALA A 147 14.35 -14.66 13.96
CA ALA A 147 12.94 -15.00 14.08
C ALA A 147 12.63 -15.82 15.33
N ARG A 148 13.46 -16.82 15.64
CA ARG A 148 13.32 -17.64 16.88
C ARG A 148 13.48 -16.79 18.14
N VAL A 149 14.43 -15.85 18.14
CA VAL A 149 14.62 -14.89 19.23
C VAL A 149 13.38 -13.99 19.38
N ALA A 150 12.85 -13.49 18.29
CA ALA A 150 11.65 -12.64 18.30
C ALA A 150 10.42 -13.41 18.84
N GLU A 151 10.29 -14.70 18.52
CA GLU A 151 9.22 -15.55 19.05
C GLU A 151 9.42 -15.84 20.54
N LEU A 152 10.64 -16.24 20.95
CA LEU A 152 10.98 -16.55 22.33
C LEU A 152 10.70 -15.39 23.30
N PHE A 153 11.07 -14.18 22.91
CA PHE A 153 10.87 -12.97 23.72
C PHE A 153 9.58 -12.20 23.39
N SER A 154 8.70 -12.77 22.54
CA SER A 154 7.42 -12.17 22.12
C SER A 154 7.56 -10.75 21.52
N LEU A 155 8.65 -10.49 20.78
CA LEU A 155 8.96 -9.22 20.13
C LEU A 155 8.21 -9.10 18.79
N ARG A 156 6.95 -8.71 18.84
CA ARG A 156 6.06 -8.68 17.67
C ARG A 156 6.60 -7.82 16.52
N HIS A 157 7.17 -6.66 16.81
CA HIS A 157 7.70 -5.77 15.76
C HIS A 157 8.94 -6.36 15.09
N LEU A 158 9.83 -7.02 15.85
CA LEU A 158 10.97 -7.73 15.29
C LEU A 158 10.51 -8.92 14.44
N GLN A 159 9.55 -9.70 14.92
CA GLN A 159 8.99 -10.82 14.17
C GLN A 159 8.41 -10.38 12.82
N GLN A 160 7.60 -9.32 12.81
CA GLN A 160 7.07 -8.74 11.58
C GLN A 160 8.17 -8.25 10.63
N HIS A 161 9.20 -7.59 11.18
CA HIS A 161 10.34 -7.11 10.40
C HIS A 161 11.11 -8.27 9.75
N VAL A 162 11.37 -9.35 10.49
CA VAL A 162 12.06 -10.54 9.96
C VAL A 162 11.24 -11.21 8.86
N LEU A 163 9.94 -11.40 9.06
CA LEU A 163 9.06 -11.99 8.03
C LEU A 163 9.06 -11.16 6.75
N ASN A 164 8.95 -9.83 6.88
CA ASN A 164 9.03 -8.92 5.73
C ASN A 164 10.39 -9.00 5.03
N PHE A 165 11.49 -9.04 5.80
CA PHE A 165 12.83 -9.19 5.26
C PHE A 165 13.00 -10.50 4.47
N ILE A 166 12.53 -11.63 5.00
CA ILE A 166 12.58 -12.93 4.33
C ILE A 166 11.75 -12.90 3.03
N CYS A 167 10.54 -12.36 3.06
CA CYS A 167 9.69 -12.27 1.87
C CYS A 167 10.34 -11.39 0.79
N ARG A 168 10.87 -10.22 1.15
CA ARG A 168 11.57 -9.33 0.21
C ARG A 168 12.85 -9.92 -0.38
N ASN A 169 13.46 -10.90 0.30
CA ASN A 169 14.68 -11.57 -0.13
C ASN A 169 14.45 -13.06 -0.43
N TRP A 170 13.21 -13.45 -0.76
CA TRP A 170 12.81 -14.85 -0.92
C TRP A 170 13.72 -15.62 -1.88
N ALA A 171 14.03 -15.05 -3.04
CA ALA A 171 14.86 -15.70 -4.04
C ALA A 171 16.26 -16.08 -3.49
N THR A 172 16.87 -15.23 -2.69
CA THR A 172 18.17 -15.50 -2.04
C THR A 172 18.02 -16.44 -0.84
N PHE A 173 16.98 -16.22 -0.03
CA PHE A 173 16.69 -17.01 1.15
C PHE A 173 16.39 -18.49 0.82
N SER A 174 15.60 -18.74 -0.23
CA SER A 174 15.26 -20.10 -0.65
C SER A 174 16.46 -20.91 -1.19
N MET A 175 17.56 -20.25 -1.52
CA MET A 175 18.81 -20.89 -1.96
C MET A 175 19.80 -21.13 -0.80
N CYS A 176 19.57 -20.58 0.38
CA CYS A 176 20.48 -20.78 1.51
C CYS A 176 20.21 -22.12 2.22
N CYS A 177 21.22 -22.64 2.93
CA CYS A 177 21.13 -23.93 3.63
C CYS A 177 20.09 -23.89 4.76
N GLU A 178 19.92 -22.78 5.44
CA GLU A 178 18.97 -22.57 6.52
C GLU A 178 17.52 -22.79 6.06
N PHE A 179 17.19 -22.44 4.80
CA PHE A 179 15.87 -22.65 4.24
C PHE A 179 15.43 -24.11 4.31
N HIS A 180 16.33 -25.05 4.06
CA HIS A 180 16.01 -26.48 4.12
C HIS A 180 15.82 -27.01 5.55
N HIS A 181 16.23 -26.26 6.56
CA HIS A 181 16.14 -26.64 7.98
C HIS A 181 15.05 -25.90 8.77
N ILE A 182 14.26 -25.04 8.12
CA ILE A 182 13.13 -24.38 8.79
C ILE A 182 12.00 -25.37 9.06
N THR A 183 11.25 -25.09 10.14
CA THR A 183 10.10 -25.91 10.51
C THR A 183 8.91 -25.67 9.57
N PRO A 184 7.99 -26.63 9.40
CA PRO A 184 6.76 -26.43 8.62
C PRO A 184 5.95 -25.23 9.09
N GLN A 185 5.84 -25.03 10.41
CA GLN A 185 5.11 -23.93 11.02
C GLN A 185 5.74 -22.57 10.66
N PHE A 186 7.07 -22.49 10.67
CA PHE A 186 7.76 -21.27 10.26
C PHE A 186 7.57 -20.98 8.78
N LEU A 187 7.67 -21.99 7.90
CA LEU A 187 7.42 -21.83 6.47
C LEU A 187 5.99 -21.32 6.21
N VAL A 188 4.99 -21.93 6.86
CA VAL A 188 3.60 -21.46 6.79
C VAL A 188 3.48 -20.02 7.29
N SER A 189 4.12 -19.65 8.41
CA SER A 189 4.07 -18.29 8.94
C SER A 189 4.66 -17.25 7.97
N VAL A 190 5.74 -17.61 7.25
CA VAL A 190 6.33 -16.74 6.22
C VAL A 190 5.39 -16.60 5.02
N LEU A 191 4.91 -17.74 4.46
CA LEU A 191 4.06 -17.73 3.27
C LEU A 191 2.67 -17.12 3.52
N SER A 192 2.12 -17.24 4.72
CA SER A 192 0.83 -16.64 5.11
C SER A 192 0.94 -15.24 5.69
N SER A 193 2.15 -14.72 5.87
CA SER A 193 2.40 -13.41 6.49
C SER A 193 1.75 -12.24 5.75
N GLY A 194 1.51 -12.38 4.44
CA GLY A 194 0.97 -11.36 3.58
C GLY A 194 1.98 -10.25 3.22
N TYR A 195 3.27 -10.48 3.39
CA TYR A 195 4.30 -9.59 2.88
C TYR A 195 4.61 -9.87 1.39
N PRO A 196 4.95 -8.82 0.61
CA PRO A 196 5.36 -8.97 -0.78
C PRO A 196 6.63 -9.81 -0.93
N VAL A 197 6.66 -10.69 -1.94
CA VAL A 197 7.86 -11.44 -2.31
C VAL A 197 8.50 -10.85 -3.58
N ASN A 198 9.82 -10.96 -3.71
CA ASN A 198 10.60 -10.38 -4.80
C ASN A 198 10.78 -11.31 -6.01
N CYS A 199 10.01 -12.38 -6.10
CA CYS A 199 10.09 -13.37 -7.18
C CYS A 199 8.68 -13.77 -7.65
N LYS A 200 8.62 -14.52 -8.75
CA LYS A 200 7.35 -15.06 -9.26
C LYS A 200 6.79 -16.13 -8.31
N GLU A 201 5.48 -16.32 -8.33
CA GLU A 201 4.84 -17.37 -7.51
C GLU A 201 5.28 -18.78 -7.92
N ILE A 202 5.66 -18.97 -9.18
CA ILE A 202 6.26 -20.23 -9.64
C ILE A 202 7.57 -20.55 -8.91
N ASP A 203 8.41 -19.53 -8.65
CA ASP A 203 9.68 -19.70 -7.93
C ASP A 203 9.43 -20.03 -6.45
N VAL A 204 8.37 -19.44 -5.86
CA VAL A 204 7.91 -19.79 -4.52
C VAL A 204 7.48 -21.25 -4.47
N PHE A 205 6.67 -21.70 -5.44
CA PHE A 205 6.23 -23.09 -5.52
C PHE A 205 7.40 -24.07 -5.67
N MET A 206 8.35 -23.79 -6.59
CA MET A 206 9.55 -24.60 -6.79
C MET A 206 10.40 -24.68 -5.51
N SER A 207 10.58 -23.59 -4.78
CA SER A 207 11.29 -23.59 -3.50
C SER A 207 10.59 -24.47 -2.45
N VAL A 208 9.27 -24.42 -2.39
CA VAL A 208 8.47 -25.28 -1.50
C VAL A 208 8.64 -26.75 -1.85
N LEU A 209 8.63 -27.13 -3.14
CA LEU A 209 8.88 -28.49 -3.57
C LEU A 209 10.30 -28.96 -3.20
N SER A 210 11.31 -28.12 -3.43
CA SER A 210 12.69 -28.39 -3.01
C SER A 210 12.79 -28.58 -1.48
N TRP A 211 12.06 -27.77 -0.70
CA TRP A 211 12.02 -27.92 0.75
C TRP A 211 11.40 -29.28 1.16
N PHE A 212 10.33 -29.75 0.52
CA PHE A 212 9.76 -31.06 0.78
C PHE A 212 10.72 -32.20 0.47
N SER A 213 11.43 -32.10 -0.65
CA SER A 213 12.35 -33.14 -1.14
C SER A 213 13.55 -33.36 -0.21
N TYR A 214 13.87 -32.38 0.66
CA TYR A 214 15.04 -32.47 1.53
C TYR A 214 14.83 -33.43 2.74
N PHE A 215 13.61 -33.43 3.36
CA PHE A 215 13.23 -34.34 4.45
C PHE A 215 11.80 -34.89 4.22
N PRO A 216 11.59 -35.76 3.20
CA PRO A 216 10.25 -36.15 2.80
C PRO A 216 9.46 -36.82 3.92
N ALA A 217 10.07 -37.80 4.64
CA ALA A 217 9.40 -38.60 5.66
C ALA A 217 8.82 -37.75 6.81
N GLU A 218 9.48 -36.65 7.18
CA GLU A 218 9.06 -35.79 8.29
C GLU A 218 8.03 -34.76 7.85
N ARG A 219 8.00 -34.39 6.53
CA ARG A 219 7.24 -33.24 6.00
C ARG A 219 5.94 -33.62 5.31
N LEU A 220 5.75 -34.90 4.98
CA LEU A 220 4.53 -35.38 4.30
C LEU A 220 3.24 -35.01 5.04
N SER A 221 3.23 -35.06 6.38
CA SER A 221 2.06 -34.66 7.17
C SER A 221 1.71 -33.18 7.10
N HIS A 222 2.59 -32.34 6.56
CA HIS A 222 2.42 -30.89 6.47
C HIS A 222 2.21 -30.38 5.03
N VAL A 223 2.21 -31.27 4.03
CA VAL A 223 2.12 -30.93 2.60
C VAL A 223 0.91 -30.07 2.30
N GLU A 224 -0.24 -30.45 2.77
CA GLU A 224 -1.49 -29.75 2.55
C GLU A 224 -1.45 -28.32 3.10
N ASN A 225 -1.06 -28.15 4.37
CA ASN A 225 -1.00 -26.85 5.03
C ASN A 225 -0.01 -25.89 4.35
N VAL A 226 1.12 -26.39 3.88
CA VAL A 226 2.14 -25.56 3.21
C VAL A 226 1.70 -25.20 1.79
N LEU A 227 1.16 -26.15 1.02
CA LEU A 227 0.72 -25.90 -0.35
C LEU A 227 -0.53 -25.02 -0.44
N GLN A 228 -1.40 -25.01 0.57
CA GLN A 228 -2.50 -24.05 0.67
C GLN A 228 -2.02 -22.60 0.77
N CYS A 229 -0.76 -22.36 1.18
CA CYS A 229 -0.17 -21.02 1.21
C CYS A 229 0.39 -20.59 -0.16
N VAL A 230 0.42 -21.46 -1.17
CA VAL A 230 0.84 -21.11 -2.56
C VAL A 230 -0.34 -20.55 -3.32
N ILE A 231 -0.15 -19.41 -3.99
CA ILE A 231 -1.19 -18.73 -4.77
C ILE A 231 -1.14 -19.24 -6.22
N PHE A 232 -1.70 -20.42 -6.46
CA PHE A 232 -1.66 -21.08 -7.77
C PHE A 232 -2.24 -20.23 -8.91
N GLU A 233 -3.19 -19.36 -8.60
CA GLU A 233 -3.79 -18.44 -9.55
C GLU A 233 -2.81 -17.43 -10.15
N ASN A 234 -1.67 -17.20 -9.51
CA ASN A 234 -0.59 -16.33 -10.01
C ASN A 234 0.38 -17.06 -10.94
N ILE A 235 0.22 -18.38 -11.11
CA ILE A 235 1.06 -19.22 -11.97
C ILE A 235 0.34 -19.41 -13.31
N SER A 236 1.04 -19.24 -14.43
CA SER A 236 0.45 -19.51 -15.74
C SER A 236 0.28 -21.03 -15.98
N SER A 237 -0.73 -21.41 -16.75
CA SER A 237 -1.00 -22.83 -17.05
C SER A 237 0.20 -23.55 -17.66
N SER A 238 0.95 -22.91 -18.56
CA SER A 238 2.15 -23.47 -19.17
C SER A 238 3.31 -23.65 -18.18
N GLU A 239 3.48 -22.71 -17.24
CA GLU A 239 4.48 -22.83 -16.17
C GLU A 239 4.09 -23.94 -15.20
N LEU A 240 2.79 -24.05 -14.87
CA LEU A 240 2.29 -25.07 -13.98
C LEU A 240 2.46 -26.47 -14.57
N GLU A 241 2.11 -26.68 -15.86
CA GLU A 241 2.33 -27.95 -16.56
C GLU A 241 3.79 -28.40 -16.53
N ASN A 242 4.73 -27.46 -16.67
CA ASN A 242 6.16 -27.78 -16.59
C ASN A 242 6.55 -28.31 -15.21
N ILE A 243 6.02 -27.70 -14.13
CA ILE A 243 6.32 -28.14 -12.75
C ILE A 243 5.70 -29.52 -12.45
N LEU A 244 4.45 -29.73 -12.89
CA LEU A 244 3.76 -31.00 -12.66
C LEU A 244 4.46 -32.21 -13.32
N ASN A 245 5.34 -31.96 -14.29
CA ASN A 245 6.20 -32.96 -14.91
C ASN A 245 7.57 -33.09 -14.22
N THR A 246 7.86 -32.33 -13.15
CA THR A 246 9.12 -32.45 -12.41
C THR A 246 9.13 -33.69 -11.51
N LYS A 247 10.32 -34.21 -11.28
CA LYS A 247 10.51 -35.37 -10.43
C LYS A 247 10.03 -35.13 -9.00
N GLU A 248 10.30 -33.94 -8.47
CA GLU A 248 9.94 -33.52 -7.12
C GLU A 248 8.42 -33.50 -6.92
N TRP A 249 7.67 -33.02 -7.91
CA TRP A 249 6.21 -33.05 -7.85
C TRP A 249 5.66 -34.47 -7.95
N ILE A 250 6.17 -35.29 -8.88
CA ILE A 250 5.71 -36.67 -9.08
C ILE A 250 5.92 -37.49 -7.80
N GLU A 251 7.10 -37.42 -7.18
CA GLU A 251 7.40 -38.11 -5.94
C GLU A 251 6.48 -37.66 -4.78
N LEU A 252 6.16 -36.36 -4.72
CA LEU A 252 5.25 -35.81 -3.71
C LEU A 252 3.81 -36.26 -3.95
N SER A 253 3.31 -36.19 -5.17
CA SER A 253 1.94 -36.57 -5.53
C SER A 253 1.70 -38.06 -5.36
N ASP A 254 2.67 -38.90 -5.69
CA ASP A 254 2.60 -40.35 -5.45
C ASP A 254 2.55 -40.71 -3.94
N SER A 255 3.20 -39.87 -3.12
CA SER A 255 3.19 -40.04 -1.66
C SER A 255 1.91 -39.50 -1.00
N CYS A 256 1.14 -38.65 -1.70
CA CYS A 256 -0.09 -38.00 -1.19
C CYS A 256 -1.22 -38.12 -2.21
N PRO A 257 -1.88 -39.29 -2.36
CA PRO A 257 -2.86 -39.54 -3.44
C PRO A 257 -4.08 -38.64 -3.42
N ASN A 258 -4.46 -38.04 -2.28
CA ASN A 258 -5.60 -37.13 -2.16
C ASN A 258 -5.20 -35.66 -2.24
N LEU A 259 -3.95 -35.35 -2.61
CA LEU A 259 -3.39 -33.99 -2.59
C LEU A 259 -4.20 -33.00 -3.47
N LEU A 260 -4.64 -33.44 -4.64
CA LEU A 260 -5.42 -32.59 -5.56
C LEU A 260 -6.83 -32.28 -5.05
N GLU A 261 -7.43 -33.17 -4.26
CA GLU A 261 -8.72 -32.95 -3.63
C GLU A 261 -8.63 -31.92 -2.51
N SER A 262 -7.51 -31.94 -1.77
CA SER A 262 -7.25 -31.00 -0.69
C SER A 262 -6.80 -29.59 -1.16
N LEU A 263 -6.47 -29.44 -2.45
CA LEU A 263 -6.05 -28.18 -3.09
C LEU A 263 -7.04 -27.74 -4.18
N PRO A 264 -8.22 -27.19 -3.81
CA PRO A 264 -9.27 -26.84 -4.78
C PRO A 264 -8.83 -25.84 -5.85
N SER A 265 -7.91 -24.92 -5.52
CA SER A 265 -7.35 -23.93 -6.46
C SER A 265 -6.55 -24.63 -7.57
N LEU A 266 -5.66 -25.55 -7.19
CA LEU A 266 -4.85 -26.33 -8.12
C LEU A 266 -5.72 -27.26 -8.96
N GLY A 267 -6.66 -27.97 -8.34
CA GLY A 267 -7.60 -28.88 -9.02
C GLY A 267 -8.45 -28.15 -10.09
N ARG A 268 -8.90 -26.93 -9.81
CA ARG A 268 -9.64 -26.11 -10.79
C ARG A 268 -8.79 -25.69 -11.98
N LEU A 269 -7.54 -25.30 -11.74
CA LEU A 269 -6.59 -24.92 -12.80
C LEU A 269 -6.28 -26.08 -13.72
N LEU A 270 -6.11 -27.31 -13.16
CA LEU A 270 -5.80 -28.51 -13.93
C LEU A 270 -6.98 -29.02 -14.75
N ASN A 271 -8.20 -28.86 -14.24
CA ASN A 271 -9.42 -29.31 -14.94
C ASN A 271 -9.97 -28.29 -15.96
N GLY A 272 -9.29 -27.14 -16.15
CA GLY A 272 -9.71 -26.09 -17.08
C GLY A 272 -11.03 -25.40 -16.67
N VAL A 273 -11.50 -25.63 -15.45
CA VAL A 273 -12.71 -24.99 -14.92
C VAL A 273 -12.29 -23.68 -14.24
N THR A 274 -12.51 -22.57 -14.94
CA THR A 274 -12.44 -21.25 -14.30
C THR A 274 -13.42 -21.18 -13.14
N PRO A 275 -13.09 -20.52 -12.02
CA PRO A 275 -14.01 -20.39 -10.90
C PRO A 275 -15.23 -19.58 -11.36
N ALA A 276 -16.34 -20.25 -11.57
CA ALA A 276 -17.63 -19.59 -11.51
C ALA A 276 -17.75 -19.02 -10.10
N THR A 277 -17.94 -17.71 -10.02
CA THR A 277 -18.14 -16.92 -8.83
C THR A 277 -18.96 -17.66 -7.78
N ALA A 278 -18.31 -18.13 -6.73
CA ALA A 278 -18.98 -18.62 -5.55
C ALA A 278 -19.28 -17.43 -4.63
N PHE A 279 -20.36 -16.76 -4.89
CA PHE A 279 -21.16 -16.05 -3.90
C PHE A 279 -22.62 -16.23 -4.33
N ASP A 280 -23.15 -17.41 -4.04
CA ASP A 280 -24.58 -17.62 -3.95
C ASP A 280 -24.85 -18.02 -2.50
N ASP A 281 -25.19 -17.02 -1.68
CA ASP A 281 -25.70 -17.20 -0.34
C ASP A 281 -27.14 -17.76 -0.43
N THR A 282 -27.27 -18.99 -0.84
CA THR A 282 -28.45 -19.77 -0.54
C THR A 282 -28.19 -20.56 0.72
N ILE A 283 -28.68 -20.02 1.83
CA ILE A 283 -28.90 -20.72 3.08
C ILE A 283 -29.78 -21.95 2.77
N ILE A 284 -29.16 -23.10 2.59
CA ILE A 284 -29.88 -24.37 2.63
C ILE A 284 -29.93 -24.80 4.10
N ASN A 285 -31.07 -24.59 4.71
CA ASN A 285 -31.43 -25.21 5.97
C ASN A 285 -31.41 -26.74 5.79
N VAL A 286 -30.35 -27.38 6.23
CA VAL A 286 -30.31 -28.85 6.38
C VAL A 286 -30.84 -29.19 7.76
N THR A 287 -32.15 -29.40 7.87
CA THR A 287 -32.72 -30.17 8.95
C THR A 287 -33.10 -31.56 8.40
N ASN A 288 -32.62 -32.59 9.11
CA ASN A 288 -33.00 -34.00 9.01
C ASN A 288 -32.26 -34.85 7.96
N TYR A 289 -31.14 -35.40 8.38
CA TYR A 289 -30.61 -36.63 7.79
C TYR A 289 -31.04 -37.83 8.65
N ASN A 290 -31.88 -38.67 8.04
CA ASN A 290 -32.23 -39.99 8.60
C ASN A 290 -31.57 -41.07 7.72
N PRO A 291 -30.65 -41.87 8.20
CA PRO A 291 -30.00 -42.87 7.37
C PRO A 291 -30.76 -44.18 7.45
N LEU A 292 -31.52 -44.48 6.43
CA LEU A 292 -31.95 -45.85 6.07
C LEU A 292 -32.99 -45.75 4.92
N VAL A 293 -32.59 -46.04 3.69
CA VAL A 293 -33.30 -46.93 2.75
C VAL A 293 -32.56 -46.96 1.39
N ASN A 294 -32.14 -48.14 0.99
CA ASN A 294 -31.71 -48.52 -0.35
C ASN A 294 -32.82 -48.22 -1.38
N SER A 295 -32.46 -47.57 -2.50
CA SER A 295 -33.01 -48.00 -3.79
C SER A 295 -32.44 -47.14 -4.95
N ASN A 296 -32.12 -47.82 -6.03
CA ASN A 296 -31.69 -47.38 -7.32
C ASN A 296 -32.41 -46.12 -7.82
N ILE A 297 -31.64 -45.02 -8.06
CA ILE A 297 -32.12 -43.91 -8.88
C ILE A 297 -31.11 -43.72 -10.03
N SER A 298 -31.57 -44.00 -11.23
CA SER A 298 -30.93 -43.71 -12.50
C SER A 298 -30.72 -42.20 -12.61
N VAL A 299 -29.47 -41.79 -12.72
CA VAL A 299 -29.11 -40.38 -13.00
C VAL A 299 -29.47 -40.06 -14.45
N THR A 300 -30.55 -39.37 -14.64
CA THR A 300 -30.88 -38.71 -15.91
C THR A 300 -29.88 -37.55 -16.07
N ARG A 301 -29.06 -37.69 -17.09
CA ARG A 301 -28.10 -36.68 -17.55
C ARG A 301 -28.90 -35.44 -18.02
N ILE A 302 -28.88 -34.36 -17.26
CA ILE A 302 -29.39 -33.07 -17.69
C ILE A 302 -28.32 -32.49 -18.62
N GLU A 303 -28.60 -32.47 -19.91
CA GLU A 303 -27.83 -31.71 -20.89
C GLU A 303 -28.04 -30.22 -20.62
N LEU A 304 -27.08 -29.59 -19.95
CA LEU A 304 -26.97 -28.15 -19.90
C LEU A 304 -26.52 -27.68 -21.29
N LYS A 305 -27.37 -26.91 -21.98
CA LYS A 305 -27.02 -26.19 -23.18
C LYS A 305 -25.78 -25.35 -22.89
N GLU A 306 -24.72 -25.57 -23.69
CA GLU A 306 -23.52 -24.74 -23.73
C GLU A 306 -23.95 -23.28 -24.00
N THR A 307 -23.99 -22.48 -22.95
CA THR A 307 -23.90 -21.04 -23.09
C THR A 307 -22.40 -20.76 -23.26
N ASN A 308 -22.06 -20.16 -24.40
CA ASN A 308 -20.70 -19.72 -24.74
C ASN A 308 -20.22 -18.62 -23.74
N PHE A 309 -19.83 -19.01 -22.53
CA PHE A 309 -19.06 -18.15 -21.65
C PHE A 309 -17.58 -18.30 -22.01
N LYS A 310 -17.02 -17.28 -22.67
CA LYS A 310 -15.58 -17.15 -22.83
C LYS A 310 -14.94 -17.08 -21.44
N PRO A 311 -13.88 -17.86 -21.15
CA PRO A 311 -13.23 -17.82 -19.85
C PRO A 311 -12.71 -16.41 -19.57
N PHE A 312 -13.00 -15.88 -18.38
CA PHE A 312 -12.48 -14.63 -17.87
C PHE A 312 -10.94 -14.65 -17.94
N LYS A 313 -10.36 -13.83 -18.81
CA LYS A 313 -8.93 -13.51 -18.70
C LYS A 313 -8.78 -12.64 -17.46
N LYS A 314 -8.32 -13.23 -16.34
CA LYS A 314 -7.85 -12.44 -15.20
C LYS A 314 -6.88 -11.39 -15.75
N HIS A 315 -7.15 -10.13 -15.49
CA HIS A 315 -6.21 -9.05 -15.81
C HIS A 315 -4.91 -9.36 -15.09
N LYS A 316 -3.86 -9.71 -15.86
CA LYS A 316 -2.51 -9.70 -15.33
C LYS A 316 -2.27 -8.31 -14.79
N LEU A 317 -1.99 -8.21 -13.49
CA LEU A 317 -1.67 -6.94 -12.85
C LEU A 317 -0.46 -6.34 -13.57
N PRO A 318 -0.60 -5.21 -14.28
CA PRO A 318 0.50 -4.70 -15.07
C PRO A 318 1.63 -4.30 -14.14
N GLY A 319 2.78 -4.99 -14.26
CA GLY A 319 4.04 -4.62 -13.64
C GLY A 319 4.34 -5.18 -12.25
N LEU A 320 3.45 -5.96 -11.63
CA LEU A 320 3.80 -6.73 -10.45
C LEU A 320 4.43 -8.06 -10.87
N ILE A 321 5.61 -8.36 -10.32
CA ILE A 321 6.27 -9.67 -10.48
C ILE A 321 5.39 -10.76 -9.83
N ASN A 322 4.79 -10.43 -8.68
CA ASN A 322 3.90 -11.27 -7.89
C ASN A 322 2.86 -10.38 -7.20
N SER A 323 1.60 -10.81 -7.16
CA SER A 323 0.53 -10.09 -6.44
C SER A 323 0.46 -10.42 -4.95
N ARG A 324 1.27 -11.36 -4.48
CA ARG A 324 1.34 -11.75 -3.08
C ARG A 324 1.63 -10.55 -2.18
N GLY A 325 0.79 -10.35 -1.18
CA GLY A 325 0.94 -9.27 -0.20
C GLY A 325 0.56 -7.87 -0.68
N PHE A 326 -0.02 -7.75 -1.88
CA PHE A 326 -0.56 -6.49 -2.39
C PHE A 326 -2.09 -6.52 -2.45
N HIS A 327 -2.71 -5.37 -2.16
CA HIS A 327 -4.14 -5.14 -2.31
C HIS A 327 -4.36 -3.93 -3.18
N SER A 328 -5.37 -3.99 -4.05
CA SER A 328 -5.81 -2.82 -4.79
C SER A 328 -6.44 -1.81 -3.85
N ASN A 329 -6.05 -0.55 -4.00
CA ASN A 329 -6.56 0.56 -3.23
C ASN A 329 -6.80 1.76 -4.14
N ILE A 330 -7.85 2.49 -3.88
CA ILE A 330 -8.11 3.77 -4.52
C ILE A 330 -7.18 4.81 -3.90
N ILE A 331 -6.41 5.48 -4.75
CA ILE A 331 -5.52 6.57 -4.39
C ILE A 331 -6.16 7.89 -4.78
N VAL A 332 -6.01 8.88 -3.91
CA VAL A 332 -6.40 10.29 -4.16
C VAL A 332 -5.19 11.16 -3.90
N ALA A 333 -4.86 12.04 -4.82
CA ALA A 333 -3.69 12.90 -4.71
C ALA A 333 -4.01 14.37 -5.01
N GLY A 334 -3.38 15.28 -4.27
CA GLY A 334 -3.51 16.72 -4.47
C GLY A 334 -4.93 17.26 -4.30
N GLY A 335 -5.28 18.31 -5.03
CA GLY A 335 -6.59 18.94 -5.02
C GLY A 335 -6.76 20.01 -3.95
N PHE A 336 -8.00 20.53 -3.84
CA PHE A 336 -8.39 21.52 -2.84
C PHE A 336 -9.14 20.90 -1.68
N ARG A 337 -8.89 21.43 -0.47
CA ARG A 337 -9.66 21.21 0.76
C ARG A 337 -10.21 22.52 1.27
N LYS A 338 -11.42 22.49 1.85
CA LYS A 338 -12.07 23.72 2.37
C LYS A 338 -11.21 24.45 3.40
N GLU A 339 -10.54 23.71 4.27
CA GLU A 339 -9.90 24.24 5.47
C GLU A 339 -8.42 24.59 5.25
N SER A 340 -7.75 23.91 4.32
CA SER A 340 -6.30 24.04 4.10
C SER A 340 -5.91 24.57 2.72
N GLY A 341 -6.86 24.80 1.80
CA GLY A 341 -6.55 25.18 0.42
C GLY A 341 -6.02 24.03 -0.42
N MET A 342 -5.10 24.31 -1.33
CA MET A 342 -4.40 23.29 -2.11
C MET A 342 -3.60 22.35 -1.21
N THR A 343 -3.38 21.12 -1.65
CA THR A 343 -2.65 20.11 -0.91
C THR A 343 -1.79 19.24 -1.82
N ASN A 344 -0.65 18.80 -1.31
CA ASN A 344 0.22 17.79 -1.95
C ASN A 344 0.08 16.39 -1.32
N ASN A 345 -0.90 16.18 -0.45
CA ASN A 345 -1.11 14.89 0.19
C ASN A 345 -1.56 13.83 -0.81
N VAL A 346 -1.03 12.63 -0.65
CA VAL A 346 -1.50 11.41 -1.31
C VAL A 346 -2.12 10.52 -0.24
N MET A 347 -3.36 10.12 -0.47
CA MET A 347 -4.14 9.30 0.45
C MET A 347 -4.61 8.04 -0.25
N TYR A 348 -4.87 7.00 0.52
CA TYR A 348 -5.50 5.78 0.02
C TYR A 348 -6.79 5.47 0.78
N LEU A 349 -7.75 4.85 0.09
CA LEU A 349 -8.97 4.36 0.71
C LEU A 349 -8.67 3.03 1.40
N ASP A 350 -8.79 3.00 2.71
CA ASP A 350 -8.68 1.77 3.49
C ASP A 350 -9.97 0.94 3.33
N ASN A 351 -9.87 -0.19 2.66
CA ASN A 351 -10.99 -1.07 2.36
C ASN A 351 -11.68 -1.67 3.61
N CYS A 352 -10.98 -1.71 4.75
CA CYS A 352 -11.57 -2.22 6.00
C CYS A 352 -12.42 -1.18 6.70
N THR A 353 -11.97 0.07 6.74
CA THR A 353 -12.66 1.18 7.42
C THR A 353 -13.46 2.06 6.48
N MET A 354 -13.30 1.87 5.15
CA MET A 354 -13.86 2.70 4.09
C MET A 354 -13.59 4.19 4.31
N SER A 355 -12.40 4.52 4.83
CA SER A 355 -11.96 5.89 5.11
C SER A 355 -10.61 6.17 4.47
N PHE A 356 -10.37 7.44 4.11
CA PHE A 356 -9.08 7.83 3.56
C PHE A 356 -8.01 7.93 4.65
N ARG A 357 -6.86 7.28 4.40
CA ARG A 357 -5.65 7.38 5.22
C ARG A 357 -4.53 8.04 4.44
N HIS A 358 -3.64 8.70 5.15
CA HIS A 358 -2.44 9.28 4.56
C HIS A 358 -1.50 8.17 4.06
N LEU A 359 -1.01 8.31 2.84
CA LEU A 359 0.01 7.43 2.26
C LEU A 359 1.36 8.14 2.24
N THR A 360 1.45 9.26 1.54
CA THR A 360 2.68 10.02 1.33
C THR A 360 2.36 11.46 0.88
N LYS A 361 3.38 12.25 0.57
CA LYS A 361 3.22 13.59 -0.02
C LYS A 361 3.97 13.68 -1.33
N ILE A 362 3.38 14.38 -2.31
CA ILE A 362 4.06 14.73 -3.56
C ILE A 362 5.27 15.61 -3.20
N PRO A 363 6.50 15.31 -3.68
CA PRO A 363 7.70 16.06 -3.34
C PRO A 363 7.81 17.38 -4.14
N HIS A 364 6.74 18.15 -4.14
CA HIS A 364 6.60 19.45 -4.79
C HIS A 364 5.71 20.35 -3.94
N LEU A 365 5.54 21.61 -4.36
CA LEU A 365 4.55 22.51 -3.78
C LEU A 365 3.13 21.95 -3.91
N ASP A 366 2.21 22.46 -3.11
CA ASP A 366 0.79 22.15 -3.23
C ASP A 366 0.30 22.46 -4.64
N GLN A 367 -0.30 21.47 -5.32
CA GLN A 367 -0.59 21.54 -6.75
C GLN A 367 -1.91 20.87 -7.13
N ILE A 368 -2.45 21.33 -8.27
CA ILE A 368 -3.68 20.85 -8.89
C ILE A 368 -3.51 20.66 -10.40
N ASN A 369 -4.50 20.07 -11.05
CA ASN A 369 -4.59 19.97 -12.53
C ASN A 369 -3.38 19.26 -13.17
N PHE A 370 -2.70 18.39 -12.40
CA PHE A 370 -1.58 17.56 -12.87
C PHE A 370 -2.09 16.31 -13.57
N GLY A 371 -1.24 15.75 -14.43
CA GLY A 371 -1.46 14.41 -14.97
C GLY A 371 -1.11 13.34 -13.95
N MET A 372 -1.96 12.31 -13.85
CA MET A 372 -1.78 11.19 -12.92
C MET A 372 -2.06 9.87 -13.62
N CYS A 373 -1.14 8.92 -13.54
CA CYS A 373 -1.35 7.56 -14.03
C CYS A 373 -0.54 6.53 -13.23
N VAL A 374 -0.89 5.26 -13.40
CA VAL A 374 -0.14 4.14 -12.84
C VAL A 374 0.55 3.38 -13.96
N PHE A 375 1.86 3.20 -13.84
CA PHE A 375 2.66 2.39 -14.75
C PHE A 375 3.51 1.41 -13.94
N GLN A 376 3.37 0.11 -14.22
CA GLN A 376 4.10 -0.95 -13.51
C GLN A 376 3.99 -0.85 -11.98
N ASN A 377 2.78 -0.64 -11.49
CA ASN A 377 2.46 -0.42 -10.07
C ASN A 377 3.26 0.71 -9.42
N GLN A 378 3.66 1.70 -10.19
CA GLN A 378 4.23 2.94 -9.69
C GLN A 378 3.30 4.10 -10.06
N LEU A 379 3.08 4.99 -9.12
CA LEU A 379 2.26 6.17 -9.31
C LEU A 379 3.11 7.28 -9.95
N TYR A 380 2.69 7.77 -11.11
CA TYR A 380 3.31 8.91 -11.79
C TYR A 380 2.43 10.14 -11.63
N ILE A 381 3.03 11.23 -11.22
CA ILE A 381 2.42 12.56 -11.15
C ILE A 381 3.33 13.51 -11.93
N VAL A 382 2.76 14.18 -12.94
CA VAL A 382 3.54 14.99 -13.89
C VAL A 382 2.81 16.30 -14.19
N GLY A 383 3.54 17.39 -14.30
CA GLY A 383 2.99 18.71 -14.63
C GLY A 383 1.98 19.20 -13.62
N GLY A 384 1.05 20.03 -14.06
CA GLY A 384 0.07 20.69 -13.21
C GLY A 384 0.41 22.14 -12.94
N CYS A 385 -0.34 22.77 -12.07
CA CYS A 385 -0.11 24.16 -11.66
C CYS A 385 -0.14 24.30 -10.14
N PHE A 386 0.56 25.31 -9.66
CA PHE A 386 0.56 25.78 -8.28
C PHE A 386 0.32 27.27 -8.24
N ASN A 387 -0.13 27.80 -7.10
CA ASN A 387 -0.34 29.23 -6.95
C ASN A 387 0.93 29.91 -6.40
N ASP A 388 1.41 30.92 -7.11
CA ASP A 388 2.38 31.87 -6.61
C ASP A 388 1.83 33.30 -6.74
N HIS A 389 1.71 33.99 -5.61
CA HIS A 389 1.21 35.38 -5.55
C HIS A 389 -0.09 35.64 -6.34
N MET A 390 -1.09 34.75 -6.24
CA MET A 390 -2.37 34.78 -6.96
C MET A 390 -2.31 34.50 -8.48
N GLN A 391 -1.20 33.97 -8.97
CA GLN A 391 -1.09 33.49 -10.35
C GLN A 391 -0.95 31.97 -10.35
N GLU A 392 -1.68 31.30 -11.23
CA GLU A 392 -1.46 29.89 -11.51
C GLU A 392 -0.22 29.76 -12.39
N ILE A 393 0.75 28.95 -11.95
CA ILE A 393 1.99 28.68 -12.70
C ILE A 393 2.03 27.20 -13.04
N ALA A 394 2.03 26.86 -14.32
CA ALA A 394 2.25 25.51 -14.79
C ALA A 394 3.74 25.13 -14.69
N HIS A 395 4.02 23.83 -14.59
CA HIS A 395 5.39 23.33 -14.54
C HIS A 395 5.53 21.99 -15.29
N PRO A 396 6.76 21.66 -15.79
CA PRO A 396 7.00 20.43 -16.54
C PRO A 396 7.49 19.26 -15.69
N PHE A 397 7.66 19.43 -14.37
CA PHE A 397 8.30 18.45 -13.51
C PHE A 397 7.43 17.20 -13.33
N GLY A 398 8.09 16.06 -13.13
CA GLY A 398 7.42 14.80 -12.89
C GLY A 398 8.10 13.96 -11.81
N PHE A 399 7.28 13.18 -11.13
CA PHE A 399 7.67 12.33 -10.02
C PHE A 399 7.02 10.96 -10.15
N ARG A 400 7.71 9.92 -9.71
CA ARG A 400 7.16 8.58 -9.57
C ARG A 400 7.29 8.09 -8.14
N TYR A 401 6.23 7.52 -7.60
CA TYR A 401 6.20 6.89 -6.30
C TYR A 401 6.20 5.37 -6.42
N SER A 402 7.06 4.72 -5.67
CA SER A 402 7.13 3.27 -5.56
C SER A 402 6.49 2.80 -4.26
N PRO A 403 5.31 2.13 -4.29
CA PRO A 403 4.69 1.60 -3.06
C PRO A 403 5.54 0.57 -2.32
N THR A 404 6.38 -0.16 -3.04
CA THR A 404 7.24 -1.20 -2.48
C THR A 404 8.38 -0.63 -1.67
N MET A 405 8.94 0.50 -2.14
CA MET A 405 10.09 1.16 -1.52
C MET A 405 9.66 2.30 -0.59
N ASP A 406 8.40 2.75 -0.69
CA ASP A 406 7.85 3.93 -0.02
C ASP A 406 8.70 5.19 -0.30
N GLU A 407 9.06 5.39 -1.57
CA GLU A 407 9.89 6.52 -1.97
C GLU A 407 9.43 7.16 -3.27
N TRP A 408 9.73 8.47 -3.38
CA TRP A 408 9.55 9.26 -4.58
C TRP A 408 10.87 9.43 -5.31
N ILE A 409 10.81 9.33 -6.63
CA ILE A 409 11.95 9.56 -7.52
C ILE A 409 11.53 10.59 -8.56
N SER A 410 12.33 11.64 -8.76
CA SER A 410 12.13 12.59 -9.85
C SER A 410 12.40 11.94 -11.19
N ILE A 411 11.57 12.24 -12.18
CA ILE A 411 11.76 11.84 -13.57
C ILE A 411 12.19 13.03 -14.42
N ALA A 412 12.64 12.80 -15.64
CA ALA A 412 12.95 13.90 -16.57
C ALA A 412 11.71 14.78 -16.75
N PRO A 413 11.85 16.12 -16.75
CA PRO A 413 10.74 17.02 -17.02
C PRO A 413 10.25 16.89 -18.47
N MET A 414 8.97 17.19 -18.71
CA MET A 414 8.43 17.35 -20.07
C MET A 414 9.16 18.49 -20.79
N HIS A 415 9.12 18.48 -22.11
CA HIS A 415 9.70 19.57 -22.90
C HIS A 415 8.89 20.86 -22.77
N GLN A 416 7.58 20.74 -22.54
CA GLN A 416 6.70 21.87 -22.35
C GLN A 416 5.86 21.71 -21.07
N GLU A 417 5.77 22.78 -20.28
CA GLU A 417 4.88 22.87 -19.13
C GLU A 417 3.42 22.82 -19.56
N ARG A 418 2.58 22.14 -18.77
CA ARG A 418 1.15 22.03 -19.03
C ARG A 418 0.34 21.65 -17.81
N CYS A 419 -0.91 22.08 -17.78
CA CYS A 419 -1.92 21.62 -16.84
C CYS A 419 -3.20 21.18 -17.56
N ARG A 420 -4.14 20.54 -16.87
CA ARG A 420 -5.43 20.06 -17.41
C ARG A 420 -5.28 19.16 -18.63
N PHE A 421 -4.24 18.36 -18.66
CA PHE A 421 -3.90 17.42 -19.73
C PHE A 421 -4.14 15.98 -19.32
N LEU A 422 -4.21 15.10 -20.29
CA LEU A 422 -4.26 13.66 -20.04
C LEU A 422 -2.85 13.10 -19.83
N LEU A 423 -2.64 12.39 -18.72
CA LEU A 423 -1.51 11.48 -18.53
C LEU A 423 -2.04 10.05 -18.49
N CYS A 424 -1.64 9.23 -19.44
CA CYS A 424 -2.03 7.81 -19.47
C CYS A 424 -0.85 6.91 -19.79
N SER A 425 -0.92 5.64 -19.39
CA SER A 425 0.13 4.66 -19.60
C SER A 425 -0.36 3.52 -20.49
N THR A 426 0.49 3.08 -21.41
CA THR A 426 0.34 1.81 -22.10
C THR A 426 1.22 0.73 -21.43
N GLU A 427 1.37 -0.45 -22.03
CA GLU A 427 2.27 -1.50 -21.52
C GLU A 427 3.74 -1.06 -21.42
N ASP A 428 4.18 -0.15 -22.30
CA ASP A 428 5.61 0.17 -22.47
C ASP A 428 5.97 1.62 -22.14
N GLN A 429 5.02 2.57 -22.20
CA GLN A 429 5.28 4.01 -22.20
C GLN A 429 4.17 4.81 -21.53
N ILE A 430 4.47 6.08 -21.21
CA ILE A 430 3.53 7.04 -20.62
C ILE A 430 3.36 8.20 -21.60
N TYR A 431 2.12 8.65 -21.79
CA TYR A 431 1.75 9.69 -22.75
C TYR A 431 1.17 10.89 -22.04
N ALA A 432 1.65 12.09 -22.40
CA ALA A 432 1.10 13.39 -22.03
C ALA A 432 0.43 14.01 -23.27
N ILE A 433 -0.88 14.21 -23.23
CA ILE A 433 -1.68 14.58 -24.40
C ILE A 433 -2.54 15.80 -24.10
N GLY A 434 -2.46 16.82 -24.96
CA GLY A 434 -3.22 18.05 -24.82
C GLY A 434 -2.80 18.89 -23.61
N GLY A 435 -3.75 19.66 -23.08
CA GLY A 435 -3.57 20.54 -21.94
C GLY A 435 -3.32 22.00 -22.33
N ASP A 436 -3.33 22.84 -21.30
CA ASP A 436 -3.10 24.29 -21.42
C ASP A 436 -1.64 24.60 -21.14
N PRO A 437 -0.87 25.16 -22.10
CA PRO A 437 0.42 25.75 -21.83
C PRO A 437 0.22 27.14 -21.22
N PHE A 438 0.83 27.37 -20.08
CA PHE A 438 0.73 28.68 -19.37
C PHE A 438 1.85 29.67 -19.76
N ALA A 439 2.33 29.63 -21.00
CA ALA A 439 3.30 30.60 -21.44
C ALA A 439 2.62 31.96 -21.58
N SER A 440 3.13 32.98 -20.91
CA SER A 440 2.65 34.35 -20.97
C SER A 440 2.66 34.96 -22.39
N ASP A 441 3.36 34.30 -23.31
CA ASP A 441 3.51 34.65 -24.72
C ASP A 441 2.84 33.65 -25.68
N ALA A 442 2.04 32.67 -25.13
CA ALA A 442 1.34 31.69 -25.96
C ALA A 442 0.36 32.42 -26.88
N THR A 443 0.61 32.33 -28.17
CA THR A 443 -0.35 32.79 -29.17
C THR A 443 -1.53 31.82 -29.21
N LEU A 444 -2.69 32.29 -29.66
CA LEU A 444 -3.95 31.53 -29.75
C LEU A 444 -3.85 30.20 -30.53
N GLU A 445 -2.72 29.96 -31.20
CA GLU A 445 -2.44 28.78 -32.02
C GLU A 445 -1.54 27.74 -31.30
N ASP A 446 -0.96 28.08 -30.14
CA ASP A 446 0.00 27.23 -29.46
C ASP A 446 -0.70 26.06 -28.71
N VAL A 447 -0.67 24.93 -29.34
CA VAL A 447 -1.08 23.64 -28.75
C VAL A 447 0.03 23.14 -27.86
N ALA A 448 -0.29 22.63 -26.70
CA ALA A 448 0.65 21.76 -26.02
C ALA A 448 0.89 20.50 -26.89
N PRO A 449 2.09 20.29 -27.42
CA PRO A 449 2.37 19.14 -28.24
C PRO A 449 2.19 17.86 -27.42
N CYS A 450 1.81 16.76 -28.09
CA CYS A 450 1.76 15.48 -27.45
C CYS A 450 3.17 14.94 -27.22
N GLU A 451 3.42 14.39 -26.05
CA GLU A 451 4.71 13.84 -25.65
C GLU A 451 4.57 12.41 -25.13
N VAL A 452 5.59 11.60 -25.37
CA VAL A 452 5.71 10.24 -24.83
C VAL A 452 6.97 10.11 -23.98
N TYR A 453 6.81 9.55 -22.80
CA TYR A 453 7.87 9.25 -21.85
C TYR A 453 8.25 7.78 -21.88
N SER A 454 9.54 7.50 -21.98
CA SER A 454 10.08 6.15 -21.83
C SER A 454 10.70 5.97 -20.44
N PRO A 455 10.10 5.18 -19.54
CA PRO A 455 10.66 4.90 -18.22
C PRO A 455 12.04 4.25 -18.26
N LYS A 456 12.33 3.45 -19.31
CA LYS A 456 13.63 2.78 -19.50
C LYS A 456 14.78 3.75 -19.74
N THR A 457 14.53 4.83 -20.48
CA THR A 457 15.57 5.81 -20.84
C THR A 457 15.48 7.10 -20.03
N ASN A 458 14.42 7.26 -19.24
CA ASN A 458 14.08 8.50 -18.51
C ASN A 458 14.08 9.73 -19.44
N LYS A 459 13.38 9.65 -20.58
CA LYS A 459 13.34 10.73 -21.58
C LYS A 459 11.94 10.88 -22.16
N TRP A 460 11.56 12.15 -22.42
CA TRP A 460 10.39 12.52 -23.20
C TRP A 460 10.75 12.69 -24.68
N LYS A 461 9.77 12.48 -25.56
CA LYS A 461 9.84 12.73 -27.00
C LYS A 461 8.51 13.27 -27.49
N TYR A 462 8.54 14.17 -28.44
CA TYR A 462 7.34 14.58 -29.16
C TYR A 462 6.79 13.46 -30.04
N ILE A 463 5.48 13.40 -30.15
CA ILE A 463 4.73 12.55 -31.07
C ILE A 463 3.78 13.43 -31.91
N THR A 464 3.12 12.84 -32.91
CA THR A 464 2.14 13.55 -33.72
C THR A 464 1.11 14.24 -32.85
N SER A 465 0.93 15.57 -33.06
CA SER A 465 -0.02 16.41 -32.32
C SER A 465 -1.45 15.93 -32.50
N LEU A 466 -2.26 16.14 -31.47
CA LEU A 466 -3.67 15.83 -31.49
C LEU A 466 -4.41 16.71 -32.51
N PRO A 467 -5.35 16.18 -33.30
CA PRO A 467 -6.23 17.01 -34.14
C PRO A 467 -7.07 17.98 -33.29
N GLY A 468 -6.73 19.28 -33.36
CA GLY A 468 -7.36 20.35 -32.58
C GLY A 468 -6.84 20.48 -31.16
N ASN A 469 -6.62 21.75 -30.78
CA ASN A 469 -6.14 22.13 -29.45
C ASN A 469 -7.23 21.87 -28.42
N ARG A 470 -6.91 21.16 -27.35
CA ARG A 470 -7.88 20.94 -26.30
C ARG A 470 -7.25 20.60 -24.96
N SER A 471 -7.88 21.07 -23.91
CA SER A 471 -7.64 20.70 -22.53
C SER A 471 -8.82 19.92 -21.97
N GLN A 472 -8.74 19.45 -20.72
CA GLN A 472 -9.82 18.75 -20.02
C GLN A 472 -10.38 17.53 -20.79
N LEU A 473 -9.55 16.87 -21.60
CA LEU A 473 -9.89 15.66 -22.31
C LEU A 473 -9.73 14.45 -21.41
N ALA A 474 -10.50 13.39 -21.67
CA ALA A 474 -10.31 12.10 -21.01
C ALA A 474 -9.64 11.11 -21.97
N GLY A 475 -8.97 10.13 -21.37
CA GLY A 475 -8.39 9.05 -22.14
C GLY A 475 -7.89 7.91 -21.26
N THR A 476 -7.59 6.81 -21.93
CA THR A 476 -7.09 5.57 -21.33
C THR A 476 -6.28 4.81 -22.37
N SER A 477 -5.78 3.64 -22.02
CA SER A 477 -5.11 2.77 -22.98
C SER A 477 -5.87 1.46 -23.18
N PHE A 478 -5.76 0.92 -24.39
CA PHE A 478 -6.22 -0.43 -24.71
C PHE A 478 -5.07 -1.19 -25.40
N GLY A 479 -4.46 -2.10 -24.65
CA GLY A 479 -3.21 -2.74 -25.07
C GLY A 479 -2.09 -1.72 -25.26
N LYS A 480 -1.57 -1.60 -26.47
CA LYS A 480 -0.52 -0.63 -26.82
C LYS A 480 -1.02 0.68 -27.40
N THR A 481 -2.32 0.82 -27.60
CA THR A 481 -2.94 2.00 -28.18
C THR A 481 -3.46 2.94 -27.12
N VAL A 482 -3.47 4.25 -27.41
CA VAL A 482 -4.04 5.27 -26.53
C VAL A 482 -5.39 5.70 -27.10
N LEU A 483 -6.38 5.82 -26.25
CA LEU A 483 -7.74 6.26 -26.56
C LEU A 483 -7.95 7.61 -25.91
N ILE A 484 -8.54 8.56 -26.63
CA ILE A 484 -8.90 9.88 -26.10
C ILE A 484 -10.28 10.30 -26.58
N SER A 485 -10.99 11.06 -25.77
CA SER A 485 -12.28 11.65 -26.17
C SER A 485 -12.50 13.05 -25.62
N GLY A 486 -13.33 13.81 -26.28
CA GLY A 486 -13.85 15.08 -25.83
C GLY A 486 -12.77 16.14 -25.58
N GLY A 487 -12.95 16.89 -24.49
CA GLY A 487 -12.16 18.06 -24.13
C GLY A 487 -12.77 19.35 -24.60
N ILE A 488 -12.14 20.47 -24.23
CA ILE A 488 -12.58 21.83 -24.59
C ILE A 488 -11.45 22.61 -25.27
N GLN A 489 -11.79 23.39 -26.25
CA GLN A 489 -10.99 24.51 -26.76
C GLN A 489 -11.56 25.79 -26.13
N GLU A 490 -10.87 26.33 -25.14
CA GLU A 490 -11.38 27.41 -24.29
C GLU A 490 -11.65 28.71 -25.09
N ILE A 491 -10.82 29.00 -26.07
CA ILE A 491 -10.93 30.24 -26.88
C ILE A 491 -12.20 30.27 -27.73
N GLU A 492 -12.55 29.13 -28.33
CA GLU A 492 -13.76 29.01 -29.17
C GLU A 492 -14.97 28.59 -28.34
N GLU A 493 -14.79 28.39 -27.02
CA GLU A 493 -15.81 27.81 -26.12
C GLU A 493 -16.42 26.52 -26.67
N LYS A 494 -15.60 25.70 -27.37
CA LYS A 494 -16.06 24.52 -28.07
C LYS A 494 -15.73 23.25 -27.29
N VAL A 495 -16.75 22.52 -26.87
CA VAL A 495 -16.62 21.18 -26.27
C VAL A 495 -16.77 20.12 -27.37
N PHE A 496 -15.82 19.18 -27.41
CA PHE A 496 -15.72 18.18 -28.48
C PHE A 496 -16.51 16.91 -28.18
N THR A 497 -16.95 16.25 -29.27
CA THR A 497 -17.48 14.88 -29.27
C THR A 497 -16.48 13.87 -29.80
N ASP A 498 -15.38 14.33 -30.38
CA ASP A 498 -14.42 13.49 -31.07
C ASP A 498 -13.89 12.36 -30.17
N PHE A 499 -13.75 11.18 -30.77
CA PHE A 499 -13.10 10.02 -30.17
C PHE A 499 -12.01 9.53 -31.10
N TYR A 500 -10.77 9.43 -30.58
CA TYR A 500 -9.59 9.05 -31.34
C TYR A 500 -8.86 7.87 -30.71
N LEU A 501 -8.27 7.06 -31.58
CA LEU A 501 -7.34 6.01 -31.25
C LEU A 501 -5.94 6.39 -31.79
N TYR A 502 -4.93 6.46 -30.95
CA TYR A 502 -3.55 6.67 -31.34
C TYR A 502 -2.79 5.37 -31.42
N ASN A 503 -2.17 5.12 -32.58
CA ASN A 503 -1.31 3.95 -32.77
C ASN A 503 0.17 4.35 -32.66
N PRO A 504 0.89 3.93 -31.61
CA PRO A 504 2.29 4.30 -31.42
C PRO A 504 3.27 3.76 -32.48
N ARG A 505 2.88 2.72 -33.22
CA ARG A 505 3.76 2.13 -34.26
C ARG A 505 3.77 2.97 -35.52
N THR A 506 2.64 3.59 -35.86
CA THR A 506 2.48 4.40 -37.08
C THR A 506 2.52 5.88 -36.81
N ASP A 507 2.46 6.30 -35.54
CA ASP A 507 2.38 7.69 -35.07
C ASP A 507 1.18 8.43 -35.70
N ILE A 508 0.01 7.76 -35.76
CA ILE A 508 -1.21 8.28 -36.42
C ILE A 508 -2.39 8.24 -35.46
N TRP A 509 -3.20 9.31 -35.47
CA TRP A 509 -4.51 9.40 -34.83
C TRP A 509 -5.60 8.94 -35.79
N GLU A 510 -6.37 7.92 -35.40
CA GLU A 510 -7.53 7.40 -36.13
C GLU A 510 -8.82 7.85 -35.43
N ARG A 511 -9.70 8.54 -36.14
CA ARG A 511 -11.02 8.93 -35.63
C ARG A 511 -11.95 7.73 -35.65
N LYS A 512 -12.69 7.56 -34.56
CA LYS A 512 -13.75 6.56 -34.35
C LYS A 512 -15.10 7.27 -34.22
N ALA A 513 -16.18 6.52 -33.96
CA ALA A 513 -17.51 7.09 -33.73
C ALA A 513 -17.49 8.11 -32.59
N ASP A 514 -18.06 9.27 -32.83
CA ASP A 514 -18.12 10.37 -31.88
C ASP A 514 -18.95 10.01 -30.64
N LEU A 515 -18.64 10.64 -29.51
CA LEU A 515 -19.43 10.55 -28.27
C LEU A 515 -20.90 10.94 -28.52
N LEU A 516 -21.83 10.35 -27.81
CA LEU A 516 -23.26 10.69 -27.86
C LEU A 516 -23.53 12.14 -27.40
N THR A 517 -22.72 12.65 -26.51
CA THR A 517 -22.79 14.00 -25.94
C THR A 517 -21.39 14.60 -25.87
N PRO A 518 -21.18 15.89 -26.23
CA PRO A 518 -19.89 16.53 -26.02
C PRO A 518 -19.53 16.51 -24.52
N ARG A 519 -18.26 16.30 -24.19
CA ARG A 519 -17.83 16.22 -22.79
C ARG A 519 -16.43 16.84 -22.59
N ALA A 520 -16.30 17.65 -21.54
CA ALA A 520 -15.04 18.08 -20.98
C ALA A 520 -14.97 17.64 -19.51
N ASP A 521 -13.80 17.44 -18.95
CA ASP A 521 -13.56 17.05 -17.55
C ASP A 521 -14.29 15.76 -17.14
N HIS A 522 -14.33 14.81 -18.05
CA HIS A 522 -14.94 13.49 -17.84
C HIS A 522 -13.86 12.43 -17.60
N SER A 523 -14.25 11.23 -17.22
CA SER A 523 -13.34 10.09 -17.06
C SER A 523 -13.63 8.99 -18.08
N MET A 524 -12.58 8.28 -18.49
CA MET A 524 -12.64 7.19 -19.45
C MET A 524 -11.91 5.96 -18.91
N PHE A 525 -12.53 4.78 -19.07
CA PHE A 525 -11.98 3.50 -18.63
C PHE A 525 -12.19 2.42 -19.68
N VAL A 526 -11.33 1.40 -19.65
CA VAL A 526 -11.55 0.15 -20.38
C VAL A 526 -11.90 -0.95 -19.38
N TRP A 527 -13.02 -1.62 -19.62
CA TRP A 527 -13.46 -2.79 -18.88
C TRP A 527 -14.05 -3.83 -19.84
N GLU A 528 -13.63 -5.09 -19.72
CA GLU A 528 -14.06 -6.20 -20.58
C GLU A 528 -14.01 -5.87 -22.10
N GLU A 529 -12.90 -5.30 -22.57
CA GLU A 529 -12.67 -4.91 -23.96
C GLU A 529 -13.65 -3.84 -24.52
N LYS A 530 -14.35 -3.13 -23.64
CA LYS A 530 -15.22 -2.00 -23.97
C LYS A 530 -14.73 -0.72 -23.30
N VAL A 531 -15.04 0.42 -23.90
CA VAL A 531 -14.68 1.74 -23.35
C VAL A 531 -15.88 2.35 -22.66
N TYR A 532 -15.69 2.84 -21.45
CA TYR A 532 -16.73 3.51 -20.67
C TYR A 532 -16.36 4.97 -20.45
N VAL A 533 -17.32 5.86 -20.60
CA VAL A 533 -17.20 7.29 -20.37
C VAL A 533 -18.24 7.73 -19.35
N ILE A 534 -17.80 8.51 -18.35
CA ILE A 534 -18.63 8.90 -17.21
C ILE A 534 -18.33 10.33 -16.76
N GLY A 535 -19.38 11.06 -16.38
CA GLY A 535 -19.28 12.44 -15.87
C GLY A 535 -18.93 13.47 -16.92
N GLY A 536 -18.35 14.58 -16.46
CA GLY A 536 -18.01 15.72 -17.29
C GLY A 536 -19.19 16.66 -17.55
N TRP A 537 -18.93 17.68 -18.36
CA TRP A 537 -19.88 18.72 -18.67
C TRP A 537 -19.79 19.16 -20.15
N HIS A 538 -20.84 19.80 -20.65
CA HIS A 538 -20.88 20.41 -21.97
C HIS A 538 -21.59 21.78 -21.91
N LEU A 539 -21.56 22.52 -23.01
CA LEU A 539 -22.30 23.76 -23.14
C LEU A 539 -23.67 23.49 -23.78
N ASP A 540 -24.69 24.02 -23.17
CA ASP A 540 -26.03 24.02 -23.75
C ASP A 540 -26.07 24.94 -24.99
N ALA A 541 -26.55 24.42 -26.09
CA ALA A 541 -26.52 25.09 -27.38
C ALA A 541 -27.35 26.41 -27.44
N LEU A 542 -28.33 26.56 -26.53
CA LEU A 542 -29.22 27.72 -26.51
C LEU A 542 -28.78 28.77 -25.50
N THR A 543 -28.31 28.33 -24.35
CA THR A 543 -28.01 29.21 -23.19
C THR A 543 -26.53 29.46 -23.00
N ASN A 544 -25.67 28.72 -23.69
CA ASN A 544 -24.20 28.68 -23.51
C ASN A 544 -23.78 28.47 -22.04
N ARG A 545 -24.63 27.80 -21.26
CA ARG A 545 -24.33 27.45 -19.86
C ARG A 545 -23.78 26.04 -19.76
N ARG A 546 -22.94 25.82 -18.76
CA ARG A 546 -22.45 24.48 -18.45
C ARG A 546 -23.58 23.59 -17.97
N VAL A 547 -23.73 22.43 -18.59
CA VAL A 547 -24.66 21.36 -18.24
C VAL A 547 -23.86 20.10 -17.97
N MET A 548 -24.14 19.46 -16.86
CA MET A 548 -23.44 18.23 -16.48
C MET A 548 -23.97 17.04 -17.27
N ALA A 549 -23.05 16.21 -17.78
CA ALA A 549 -23.41 14.96 -18.44
C ALA A 549 -23.79 13.92 -17.39
N THR A 550 -25.01 13.39 -17.49
CA THR A 550 -25.57 12.44 -16.51
C THR A 550 -25.50 10.99 -16.96
N SER A 551 -25.26 10.71 -18.25
CA SER A 551 -25.20 9.34 -18.78
C SER A 551 -23.83 8.70 -18.57
N ILE A 552 -23.85 7.37 -18.43
CA ILE A 552 -22.69 6.49 -18.54
C ILE A 552 -22.77 5.84 -19.90
N ASP A 553 -21.83 6.16 -20.78
CA ASP A 553 -21.81 5.68 -22.15
C ASP A 553 -20.75 4.59 -22.34
N CYS A 554 -21.06 3.59 -23.15
CA CYS A 554 -20.19 2.46 -23.45
C CYS A 554 -19.95 2.35 -24.95
N TYR A 555 -18.69 2.24 -25.35
CA TYR A 555 -18.29 2.04 -26.75
C TYR A 555 -17.88 0.59 -26.99
N ASP A 556 -18.32 0.04 -28.09
CA ASP A 556 -17.98 -1.30 -28.56
C ASP A 556 -17.13 -1.22 -29.84
N PHE A 557 -15.91 -1.78 -29.78
CA PHE A 557 -14.99 -1.80 -30.92
C PHE A 557 -15.49 -2.62 -32.11
N CYS A 558 -16.36 -3.60 -31.88
CA CYS A 558 -16.87 -4.47 -32.95
C CYS A 558 -17.89 -3.74 -33.83
N THR A 559 -18.69 -2.86 -33.23
CA THR A 559 -19.78 -2.15 -33.91
C THR A 559 -19.42 -0.70 -34.24
N ASP A 560 -18.28 -0.18 -33.73
CA ASP A 560 -17.87 1.21 -33.82
C ASP A 560 -19.01 2.16 -33.40
N SER A 561 -19.63 1.90 -32.24
CA SER A 561 -20.78 2.69 -31.78
C SER A 561 -20.84 2.81 -30.27
N TRP A 562 -21.49 3.88 -29.81
CA TRP A 562 -21.75 4.16 -28.40
C TRP A 562 -23.17 3.79 -28.01
N GLU A 563 -23.37 3.28 -26.79
CA GLU A 563 -24.67 3.05 -26.16
C GLU A 563 -24.71 3.62 -24.73
N VAL A 564 -25.87 4.08 -24.28
CA VAL A 564 -26.07 4.48 -22.88
C VAL A 564 -26.33 3.23 -22.04
N VAL A 565 -25.47 3.00 -21.04
CA VAL A 565 -25.55 1.80 -20.17
C VAL A 565 -26.01 2.11 -18.74
N GLY A 566 -26.06 3.39 -18.37
CA GLY A 566 -26.51 3.83 -17.05
C GLY A 566 -26.59 5.34 -16.93
N SER A 567 -26.94 5.81 -15.75
CA SER A 567 -26.96 7.22 -15.41
C SER A 567 -26.32 7.45 -14.03
N LEU A 568 -25.78 8.64 -13.80
CA LEU A 568 -25.22 9.03 -12.50
C LEU A 568 -26.35 9.09 -11.46
N ASN A 569 -26.11 8.57 -10.26
CA ASN A 569 -26.99 8.75 -9.10
C ASN A 569 -26.80 10.14 -8.48
N THR A 570 -25.58 10.67 -8.52
CA THR A 570 -25.20 11.99 -8.02
C THR A 570 -24.29 12.65 -9.02
N VAL A 571 -24.68 13.83 -9.48
CA VAL A 571 -23.86 14.64 -10.38
C VAL A 571 -22.78 15.33 -9.57
N ARG A 572 -21.53 15.25 -10.04
CA ARG A 572 -20.36 15.78 -9.34
C ARG A 572 -19.55 16.70 -10.25
N THR A 573 -19.41 17.96 -9.83
CA THR A 573 -18.53 18.93 -10.48
C THR A 573 -17.17 18.88 -9.78
N TYR A 574 -16.07 18.86 -10.55
CA TYR A 574 -14.70 18.77 -10.03
C TYR A 574 -14.42 17.54 -9.14
N GLY A 575 -15.23 16.50 -9.26
CA GLY A 575 -14.98 15.19 -8.70
C GLY A 575 -14.23 14.30 -9.68
N THR A 576 -13.72 13.16 -9.20
CA THR A 576 -13.04 12.18 -10.04
C THR A 576 -13.77 10.84 -10.02
N TYR A 577 -13.56 10.09 -11.10
CA TYR A 577 -14.03 8.72 -11.21
C TYR A 577 -12.83 7.81 -11.42
N THR A 578 -12.81 6.67 -10.74
CA THR A 578 -11.70 5.70 -10.82
C THR A 578 -12.26 4.29 -10.93
N LEU A 579 -11.75 3.54 -11.89
CA LEU A 579 -12.06 2.11 -12.01
C LEU A 579 -11.13 1.29 -11.11
N ASP A 580 -11.72 0.47 -10.26
CA ASP A 580 -11.00 -0.59 -9.54
C ASP A 580 -11.77 -1.90 -9.67
N GLN A 581 -11.13 -2.91 -10.23
CA GLN A 581 -11.74 -4.20 -10.58
C GLN A 581 -12.99 -4.01 -11.46
N ASP A 582 -14.18 -4.30 -10.94
CA ASP A 582 -15.45 -4.24 -11.66
C ASP A 582 -16.32 -3.04 -11.25
N CYS A 583 -15.78 -2.13 -10.43
CA CYS A 583 -16.49 -0.99 -9.88
C CYS A 583 -15.85 0.34 -10.25
N ILE A 584 -16.68 1.30 -10.65
CA ILE A 584 -16.28 2.72 -10.79
C ILE A 584 -16.61 3.43 -9.49
N TYR A 585 -15.61 4.06 -8.91
CA TYR A 585 -15.70 4.86 -7.68
C TYR A 585 -15.84 6.33 -8.05
N ALA A 586 -16.90 6.98 -7.60
CA ALA A 586 -17.14 8.42 -7.73
C ALA A 586 -16.71 9.13 -6.44
N ILE A 587 -15.70 10.03 -6.52
CA ILE A 587 -15.01 10.57 -5.36
C ILE A 587 -15.02 12.08 -5.36
N GLY A 588 -15.37 12.69 -4.22
CA GLY A 588 -15.29 14.13 -3.99
C GLY A 588 -16.16 14.97 -4.92
N GLY A 589 -15.75 16.21 -5.15
CA GLY A 589 -16.47 17.18 -5.96
C GLY A 589 -17.61 17.89 -5.24
N TRP A 590 -18.40 18.64 -6.01
CA TRP A 590 -19.57 19.39 -5.57
C TRP A 590 -20.82 18.76 -6.15
N CYS A 591 -21.87 18.58 -5.34
CA CYS A 591 -23.16 18.12 -5.82
C CYS A 591 -23.93 19.28 -6.46
N ASP A 592 -24.52 19.03 -7.62
CA ASP A 592 -25.37 20.00 -8.32
C ASP A 592 -26.75 20.04 -7.65
N GLY A 593 -27.17 21.19 -7.17
CA GLY A 593 -28.46 21.44 -6.56
C GLY A 593 -28.35 22.22 -5.24
N ASP A 594 -28.74 23.47 -5.24
CA ASP A 594 -28.81 24.40 -4.12
C ASP A 594 -27.55 24.53 -3.25
N HIS A 595 -26.71 25.43 -3.69
CA HIS A 595 -25.67 26.09 -2.90
C HIS A 595 -24.70 25.19 -2.12
N ALA A 596 -23.71 24.65 -2.86
CA ALA A 596 -22.43 24.27 -2.30
C ALA A 596 -22.45 23.10 -1.31
N GLN A 597 -23.33 22.11 -1.46
CA GLN A 597 -23.14 20.85 -0.77
C GLN A 597 -22.00 20.06 -1.42
N LYS A 598 -20.97 19.83 -0.64
CA LYS A 598 -19.84 19.00 -1.03
C LYS A 598 -20.26 17.55 -1.02
N CYS A 599 -19.90 16.81 -2.08
CA CYS A 599 -20.07 15.38 -2.07
C CYS A 599 -19.10 14.75 -1.08
N ARG A 600 -19.62 14.27 0.03
CA ARG A 600 -18.83 13.59 1.08
C ARG A 600 -18.87 12.08 0.98
N THR A 601 -19.76 11.52 0.17
CA THR A 601 -19.87 10.08 -0.02
C THR A 601 -18.98 9.61 -1.16
N ILE A 602 -18.48 8.38 -1.05
CA ILE A 602 -17.86 7.65 -2.14
C ILE A 602 -18.93 6.73 -2.70
N ASP A 603 -19.44 7.04 -3.90
CA ASP A 603 -20.43 6.20 -4.53
C ASP A 603 -19.75 5.22 -5.49
N THR A 604 -20.26 4.02 -5.57
CA THR A 604 -19.70 2.97 -6.43
C THR A 604 -20.72 2.50 -7.46
N PHE A 605 -20.30 2.39 -8.72
CA PHE A 605 -21.09 1.81 -9.79
C PHE A 605 -20.52 0.46 -10.18
N ASP A 606 -21.28 -0.59 -9.94
CA ASP A 606 -20.92 -1.94 -10.35
C ASP A 606 -21.22 -2.13 -11.85
N LEU A 607 -20.18 -2.39 -12.64
CA LEU A 607 -20.29 -2.55 -14.10
C LEU A 607 -21.01 -3.84 -14.52
N ARG A 608 -20.94 -4.91 -13.71
CA ARG A 608 -21.61 -6.19 -14.00
C ARG A 608 -23.10 -6.09 -13.80
N PHE A 609 -23.51 -5.48 -12.67
CA PHE A 609 -24.92 -5.37 -12.30
C PHE A 609 -25.55 -4.05 -12.76
N ARG A 610 -24.74 -3.09 -13.24
CA ARG A 610 -25.17 -1.74 -13.66
C ARG A 610 -25.97 -1.02 -12.56
N LYS A 611 -25.47 -1.11 -11.31
CA LYS A 611 -26.15 -0.54 -10.13
C LYS A 611 -25.20 0.33 -9.32
N TRP A 612 -25.77 1.41 -8.77
CA TRP A 612 -25.08 2.24 -7.80
C TRP A 612 -25.26 1.71 -6.38
N ALA A 613 -24.19 1.80 -5.61
CA ALA A 613 -24.19 1.67 -4.16
C ALA A 613 -23.59 2.94 -3.55
N GLN A 614 -24.27 3.48 -2.54
CA GLN A 614 -23.77 4.63 -1.82
C GLN A 614 -22.83 4.17 -0.72
N GLY A 615 -21.62 4.68 -0.71
CA GLY A 615 -20.63 4.40 0.32
C GLY A 615 -20.78 5.30 1.56
N PRO A 616 -19.92 5.10 2.57
CA PRO A 616 -19.97 5.87 3.81
C PRO A 616 -19.58 7.34 3.58
N GLU A 617 -20.07 8.19 4.48
CA GLU A 617 -19.72 9.61 4.48
C GLU A 617 -18.25 9.80 4.88
N GLN A 618 -17.52 10.61 4.11
CA GLN A 618 -16.11 10.93 4.34
C GLN A 618 -15.96 12.24 5.09
N ASN A 619 -15.01 12.29 6.01
CA ASN A 619 -14.70 13.53 6.74
C ASN A 619 -13.98 14.58 5.87
N ILE A 620 -13.53 14.19 4.67
CA ILE A 620 -12.71 15.02 3.80
C ILE A 620 -13.54 15.45 2.59
N ALA A 621 -13.80 16.76 2.46
CA ALA A 621 -14.31 17.35 1.23
C ALA A 621 -13.13 17.72 0.33
N LEU A 622 -13.05 17.09 -0.83
CA LEU A 622 -11.93 17.24 -1.78
C LEU A 622 -12.47 17.46 -3.19
N TRP A 623 -11.86 18.37 -3.97
CA TRP A 623 -12.18 18.64 -5.38
C TRP A 623 -10.92 18.99 -6.17
N GLU A 624 -10.98 18.86 -7.50
CA GLU A 624 -9.84 19.01 -8.41
C GLU A 624 -8.61 18.15 -8.03
N HIS A 625 -8.87 16.98 -7.52
CA HIS A 625 -7.85 16.01 -7.13
C HIS A 625 -7.65 14.96 -8.23
N GLY A 626 -6.48 14.32 -8.28
CA GLY A 626 -6.26 13.14 -9.09
C GLY A 626 -6.73 11.88 -8.35
N SER A 627 -7.21 10.87 -9.09
CA SER A 627 -7.49 9.55 -8.53
C SER A 627 -7.10 8.41 -9.46
N CYS A 628 -6.65 7.29 -8.90
CA CYS A 628 -6.33 6.07 -9.63
C CYS A 628 -6.41 4.84 -8.71
N SER A 629 -6.35 3.66 -9.30
CA SER A 629 -6.18 2.40 -8.55
C SER A 629 -4.69 2.02 -8.52
N LEU A 630 -4.18 1.66 -7.33
CA LEU A 630 -2.79 1.29 -7.10
C LEU A 630 -2.72 0.12 -6.11
N TYR A 631 -1.86 -0.85 -6.37
CA TYR A 631 -1.63 -1.95 -5.46
C TYR A 631 -0.64 -1.53 -4.38
N LEU A 632 -1.12 -1.47 -3.13
CA LEU A 632 -0.31 -1.19 -1.95
C LEU A 632 0.06 -2.46 -1.22
N PRO A 633 1.25 -2.54 -0.58
CA PRO A 633 1.57 -3.61 0.35
C PRO A 633 0.55 -3.67 1.48
N LYS A 634 0.21 -4.87 1.95
CA LYS A 634 -0.76 -5.08 3.05
C LYS A 634 -0.41 -4.28 4.32
N PHE A 635 0.87 -4.09 4.55
CA PHE A 635 1.40 -3.30 5.65
C PHE A 635 2.05 -2.04 5.08
N VAL A 636 1.26 -0.99 4.94
CA VAL A 636 1.79 0.36 4.66
C VAL A 636 2.46 0.82 5.96
N PRO A 637 3.73 1.26 5.93
CA PRO A 637 4.37 1.83 7.12
C PRO A 637 3.52 3.02 7.60
N THR A 638 2.99 2.96 8.81
CA THR A 638 2.41 4.12 9.47
C THR A 638 3.57 4.98 9.94
N THR A 639 3.89 6.03 9.19
CA THR A 639 4.82 7.09 9.61
C THR A 639 4.25 7.87 10.77
#